data_998c002510627556328c0ef714e6830b
#
_entry.id   998c002510627556328c0ef714e6830b
#
_cell.length_a   1.000
_cell.length_b   1.000
_cell.length_c   1.000
_cell.angle_alpha   90.00
_cell.angle_beta   90.00
_cell.angle_gamma   90.00
#
_symmetry.space_group_name_H-M   'P 1'
#
loop_
_entity.id
_entity.type
_entity.pdbx_description
1 polymer ?
#
loop_
_entity_poly.entity_id
_entity_poly.type
_entity_poly.pdbx_seq_one_letter_code
_entity_poly.pdbx_strand_id
1 'polypeptide(L)'
;MNTLFEKSIRTLELPAVLSMLAALAVSDAAKEKCRSMMPVCDLEEAKRLQEETQSARERLGLYGSPSFAGVKDVSRALNRADHGGVLNTRELLDVADLLTASRRVSEYDRDRQGEKTVLDHLFSALHTNKFLEDKIHGAILDEETIADSASAELQDIRRKMRLASSKGRQILQRIISSPSYAKVLQEALITQRDGRFVVPVKAECKGSIPGLVHDISSSGATLFVEPMGVVQANNELKELQAREEKEIDRILRILSGECAAQMMNILYDYDILVHLDVIFARGQLSYRMNAAQPILARKGGIVLRRARHPLLDQAKAVPISLELGNSYDTLVITGPNTGGKTVTLKTIGLLTLMAQCGLQIPADDGCRLRVFDRVLADVGDEQSIEQSLSTFSAHMSNTVEILHQADENSLLLFDELSAGTDPVEGAALDIAIIQNGRSKGSLIAATTHYAEMKTFAMTSAGVENASCEFDVATLRPTYRLLIGIPGKSNAFAISRRLGLDEEVIAAAKAQMDSESIRFEDVLTQLEEKRQRLEKAQGEADRLWQQSQEDARKARTFREQMEKAKENARSKGENEARRIVRQAQQQVDEIFAELDELRRKMQQQADFQAINDAKVSVRKHMNAAQEALHLREETPEPETPSRPIVAGDRVELPGVRTAATVVQVNGDGSLVLQAGKMKMTAKPGQVRLIEGQPQPKKRAAAPKTGPAPTLHLERRASSELDIRGYETLEAESVVENYLDAAVMAKLETVTIIHGKGTGALRKAVHEILRRSKVVKSFRLGRYGEGEAGVTVVELK
;
A
#
# COMPACT_ATOMS: atom_id res chain seq x y z
N MET A 1 -0.51 -22.39 -32.35
CA MET A 1 -1.19 -21.17 -31.85
C MET A 1 -1.28 -20.17 -32.99
N ASN A 2 -2.26 -19.29 -32.97
CA ASN A 2 -2.48 -18.35 -34.05
C ASN A 2 -1.43 -17.21 -33.95
N THR A 3 -0.60 -17.05 -34.98
CA THR A 3 0.50 -16.06 -35.03
C THR A 3 0.02 -14.63 -34.77
N LEU A 4 -1.21 -14.29 -35.20
CA LEU A 4 -1.82 -12.98 -35.01
C LEU A 4 -2.15 -12.69 -33.52
N PHE A 5 -2.68 -13.68 -32.80
CA PHE A 5 -2.96 -13.52 -31.37
C PHE A 5 -1.68 -13.35 -30.55
N GLU A 6 -0.64 -14.10 -30.88
CA GLU A 6 0.69 -13.91 -30.25
C GLU A 6 1.28 -12.54 -30.57
N LYS A 7 1.11 -12.01 -31.79
CA LYS A 7 1.48 -10.63 -32.14
C LYS A 7 0.73 -9.64 -31.27
N SER A 8 -0.58 -9.81 -31.13
CA SER A 8 -1.44 -8.95 -30.30
C SER A 8 -1.01 -8.95 -28.81
N ILE A 9 -0.68 -10.11 -28.24
CA ILE A 9 -0.15 -10.25 -26.88
C ILE A 9 1.11 -9.41 -26.69
N ARG A 10 2.04 -9.42 -27.67
CA ARG A 10 3.29 -8.63 -27.60
C ARG A 10 3.02 -7.15 -27.77
N THR A 11 2.16 -6.76 -28.72
CA THR A 11 1.77 -5.37 -28.98
C THR A 11 1.10 -4.74 -27.76
N LEU A 12 0.28 -5.52 -27.03
CA LEU A 12 -0.38 -5.12 -25.78
C LEU A 12 0.52 -5.20 -24.55
N GLU A 13 1.80 -5.54 -24.71
CA GLU A 13 2.84 -5.51 -23.70
C GLU A 13 2.63 -6.51 -22.52
N LEU A 14 1.84 -7.58 -22.71
CA LEU A 14 1.66 -8.61 -21.68
C LEU A 14 3.01 -9.22 -21.25
N PRO A 15 3.99 -9.51 -22.13
CA PRO A 15 5.29 -10.05 -21.72
C PRO A 15 6.05 -9.17 -20.72
N ALA A 16 5.87 -7.85 -20.76
CA ALA A 16 6.47 -6.93 -19.80
C ALA A 16 5.86 -7.12 -18.40
N VAL A 17 4.54 -7.29 -18.32
CA VAL A 17 3.84 -7.58 -17.05
C VAL A 17 4.25 -8.97 -16.53
N LEU A 18 4.34 -9.98 -17.39
CA LEU A 18 4.80 -11.32 -17.01
C LEU A 18 6.25 -11.33 -16.54
N SER A 19 7.09 -10.44 -17.06
CA SER A 19 8.47 -10.24 -16.58
C SER A 19 8.48 -9.61 -15.16
N MET A 20 7.57 -8.67 -14.89
CA MET A 20 7.38 -8.13 -13.52
C MET A 20 6.90 -9.23 -12.55
N LEU A 21 6.01 -10.11 -13.00
CA LEU A 21 5.54 -11.26 -12.23
C LEU A 21 6.68 -12.23 -11.93
N ALA A 22 7.48 -12.59 -12.96
CA ALA A 22 8.62 -13.49 -12.82
C ALA A 22 9.69 -12.97 -11.86
N ALA A 23 9.86 -11.64 -11.76
CA ALA A 23 10.78 -11.03 -10.81
C ALA A 23 10.33 -11.19 -9.33
N LEU A 24 9.08 -11.57 -9.09
CA LEU A 24 8.52 -11.82 -7.75
C LEU A 24 8.54 -13.31 -7.37
N ALA A 25 8.63 -14.20 -8.33
CA ALA A 25 8.81 -15.63 -8.10
C ALA A 25 10.22 -15.93 -7.60
N VAL A 26 10.37 -16.93 -6.74
CA VAL A 26 11.62 -17.31 -6.08
C VAL A 26 12.36 -18.38 -6.90
N SER A 27 11.68 -19.49 -7.22
CA SER A 27 12.27 -20.61 -7.97
C SER A 27 12.41 -20.31 -9.47
N ASP A 28 13.46 -20.82 -10.10
CA ASP A 28 13.67 -20.58 -11.52
C ASP A 28 12.57 -21.20 -12.40
N ALA A 29 12.04 -22.35 -12.01
CA ALA A 29 10.92 -22.96 -12.70
C ALA A 29 9.63 -22.11 -12.61
N ALA A 30 9.35 -21.49 -11.45
CA ALA A 30 8.23 -20.57 -11.31
C ALA A 30 8.43 -19.30 -12.14
N LYS A 31 9.66 -18.75 -12.20
CA LYS A 31 9.99 -17.60 -13.08
C LYS A 31 9.71 -17.91 -14.53
N GLU A 32 10.08 -19.11 -14.98
CA GLU A 32 9.84 -19.55 -16.36
C GLU A 32 8.36 -19.76 -16.64
N LYS A 33 7.62 -20.42 -15.71
CA LYS A 33 6.16 -20.55 -15.80
C LYS A 33 5.47 -19.18 -15.86
N CYS A 34 5.94 -18.20 -15.06
CA CYS A 34 5.42 -16.84 -15.11
C CYS A 34 5.64 -16.17 -16.49
N ARG A 35 6.85 -16.32 -17.09
CA ARG A 35 7.14 -15.73 -18.41
C ARG A 35 6.39 -16.38 -19.56
N SER A 36 6.13 -17.69 -19.46
CA SER A 36 5.43 -18.47 -20.48
C SER A 36 3.92 -18.54 -20.30
N MET A 37 3.37 -17.78 -19.32
CA MET A 37 1.92 -17.76 -19.04
C MET A 37 1.14 -17.23 -20.23
N MET A 38 0.07 -17.91 -20.58
CA MET A 38 -0.84 -17.53 -21.68
C MET A 38 -2.24 -17.27 -21.13
N PRO A 39 -2.97 -16.32 -21.72
CA PRO A 39 -4.38 -16.07 -21.37
C PRO A 39 -5.25 -17.31 -21.64
N VAL A 40 -6.06 -17.69 -20.67
CA VAL A 40 -7.02 -18.81 -20.83
C VAL A 40 -8.36 -18.30 -21.39
N CYS A 41 -8.96 -19.10 -22.26
CA CYS A 41 -10.25 -18.77 -22.90
C CYS A 41 -11.45 -19.41 -22.18
N ASP A 42 -11.20 -20.36 -21.28
CA ASP A 42 -12.25 -20.98 -20.45
C ASP A 42 -12.59 -20.11 -19.24
N LEU A 43 -13.88 -19.84 -19.04
CA LEU A 43 -14.35 -18.97 -17.96
C LEU A 43 -14.09 -19.56 -16.58
N GLU A 44 -14.34 -20.86 -16.42
CA GLU A 44 -14.21 -21.49 -15.10
C GLU A 44 -12.73 -21.62 -14.71
N GLU A 45 -11.87 -21.90 -15.66
CA GLU A 45 -10.44 -21.88 -15.44
C GLU A 45 -9.94 -20.46 -15.09
N ALA A 46 -10.36 -19.44 -15.81
CA ALA A 46 -10.01 -18.05 -15.52
C ALA A 46 -10.46 -17.62 -14.12
N LYS A 47 -11.68 -18.00 -13.70
CA LYS A 47 -12.19 -17.76 -12.34
C LYS A 47 -11.36 -18.46 -11.31
N ARG A 48 -11.02 -19.75 -11.51
CA ARG A 48 -10.17 -20.51 -10.61
C ARG A 48 -8.82 -19.84 -10.40
N LEU A 49 -8.18 -19.40 -11.48
CA LEU A 49 -6.91 -18.66 -11.40
C LEU A 49 -7.05 -17.34 -10.64
N GLN A 50 -8.17 -16.62 -10.78
CA GLN A 50 -8.43 -15.40 -10.02
C GLN A 50 -8.68 -15.68 -8.52
N GLU A 51 -9.40 -16.75 -8.19
CA GLU A 51 -9.65 -17.18 -6.81
C GLU A 51 -8.37 -17.63 -6.12
N GLU A 52 -7.49 -18.36 -6.82
CA GLU A 52 -6.13 -18.71 -6.33
C GLU A 52 -5.33 -17.44 -5.99
N THR A 53 -5.35 -16.44 -6.88
CA THR A 53 -4.64 -15.17 -6.68
C THR A 53 -5.22 -14.39 -5.52
N GLN A 54 -6.55 -14.34 -5.39
CA GLN A 54 -7.23 -13.67 -4.29
C GLN A 54 -6.91 -14.33 -2.95
N SER A 55 -6.96 -15.67 -2.90
CA SER A 55 -6.61 -16.44 -1.71
C SER A 55 -5.15 -16.23 -1.29
N ALA A 56 -4.23 -16.18 -2.25
CA ALA A 56 -2.83 -15.86 -1.95
C ALA A 56 -2.66 -14.42 -1.45
N ARG A 57 -3.37 -13.47 -2.05
CA ARG A 57 -3.34 -12.06 -1.62
C ARG A 57 -3.82 -11.91 -0.17
N GLU A 58 -4.91 -12.56 0.20
CA GLU A 58 -5.45 -12.55 1.57
C GLU A 58 -4.45 -13.16 2.56
N ARG A 59 -3.85 -14.31 2.20
CA ARG A 59 -2.82 -14.96 3.03
C ARG A 59 -1.58 -14.09 3.19
N LEU A 60 -1.12 -13.43 2.12
CA LEU A 60 0.00 -12.49 2.18
C LEU A 60 -0.27 -11.34 3.15
N GLY A 61 -1.50 -10.81 3.17
CA GLY A 61 -1.88 -9.72 4.07
C GLY A 61 -1.94 -10.13 5.55
N LEU A 62 -2.30 -11.37 5.84
CA LEU A 62 -2.47 -11.88 7.20
C LEU A 62 -1.21 -12.54 7.77
N TYR A 63 -0.49 -13.30 6.95
CA TYR A 63 0.58 -14.21 7.42
C TYR A 63 1.94 -13.96 6.74
N GLY A 64 2.00 -13.05 5.76
CA GLY A 64 3.19 -12.86 4.92
C GLY A 64 3.35 -13.94 3.85
N SER A 65 4.53 -13.99 3.19
CA SER A 65 4.82 -14.96 2.14
C SER A 65 5.45 -16.23 2.70
N PRO A 66 5.02 -17.45 2.29
CA PRO A 66 5.77 -18.66 2.54
C PRO A 66 7.16 -18.60 1.85
N SER A 67 8.11 -19.36 2.34
CA SER A 67 9.47 -19.40 1.79
C SER A 67 9.61 -20.52 0.77
N PHE A 68 9.87 -20.18 -0.48
CA PHE A 68 10.17 -21.09 -1.58
C PHE A 68 11.69 -21.23 -1.84
N ALA A 69 12.52 -20.77 -0.88
CA ALA A 69 13.98 -20.93 -1.00
C ALA A 69 14.36 -22.39 -0.97
N GLY A 70 15.25 -22.82 -1.87
CA GLY A 70 15.69 -24.20 -2.00
C GLY A 70 14.89 -25.04 -3.00
N VAL A 71 13.82 -24.52 -3.59
CA VAL A 71 13.07 -25.22 -4.65
C VAL A 71 13.85 -25.18 -5.96
N LYS A 72 14.49 -26.30 -6.28
CA LYS A 72 15.25 -26.52 -7.50
C LYS A 72 14.75 -27.77 -8.24
N ASP A 73 14.98 -27.82 -9.55
CA ASP A 73 14.62 -28.99 -10.36
C ASP A 73 15.57 -30.18 -10.08
N VAL A 74 15.07 -31.16 -9.37
CA VAL A 74 15.77 -32.40 -9.02
C VAL A 74 15.37 -33.58 -9.90
N SER A 75 14.52 -33.36 -10.92
CA SER A 75 13.92 -34.42 -11.74
C SER A 75 14.96 -35.30 -12.42
N ARG A 76 16.01 -34.71 -13.00
CA ARG A 76 17.08 -35.45 -13.69
C ARG A 76 17.90 -36.28 -12.72
N ALA A 77 18.21 -35.74 -11.55
CA ALA A 77 18.97 -36.42 -10.52
C ALA A 77 18.19 -37.63 -9.99
N LEU A 78 16.93 -37.43 -9.61
CA LEU A 78 16.07 -38.49 -9.09
C LEU A 78 15.82 -39.60 -10.14
N ASN A 79 15.55 -39.25 -11.38
CA ASN A 79 15.42 -40.25 -12.46
C ASN A 79 16.71 -41.10 -12.63
N ARG A 80 17.90 -40.49 -12.51
CA ARG A 80 19.17 -41.21 -12.54
C ARG A 80 19.31 -42.15 -11.32
N ALA A 81 18.93 -41.68 -10.15
CA ALA A 81 18.96 -42.49 -8.91
C ALA A 81 18.00 -43.69 -8.97
N ASP A 82 16.81 -43.51 -9.54
CA ASP A 82 15.84 -44.61 -9.73
C ASP A 82 16.38 -45.71 -10.66
N HIS A 83 17.23 -45.35 -11.64
CA HIS A 83 17.93 -46.30 -12.49
C HIS A 83 19.23 -46.83 -11.84
N GLY A 84 19.46 -46.66 -10.55
CA GLY A 84 20.63 -47.15 -9.83
C GLY A 84 21.89 -46.29 -9.91
N GLY A 85 21.78 -45.07 -10.47
CA GLY A 85 22.86 -44.10 -10.45
C GLY A 85 23.08 -43.50 -9.06
N VAL A 86 24.30 -43.01 -8.80
CA VAL A 86 24.64 -42.33 -7.54
C VAL A 86 24.55 -40.84 -7.72
N LEU A 87 23.88 -40.17 -6.80
CA LEU A 87 23.81 -38.71 -6.73
C LEU A 87 25.06 -38.16 -6.05
N ASN A 88 25.54 -37.03 -6.52
CA ASN A 88 26.64 -36.32 -5.87
C ASN A 88 26.10 -35.52 -4.64
N THR A 89 27.02 -34.93 -3.89
CA THR A 89 26.70 -34.16 -2.67
C THR A 89 25.76 -32.98 -2.95
N ARG A 90 25.99 -32.23 -4.02
CA ARG A 90 25.16 -31.09 -4.44
C ARG A 90 23.75 -31.51 -4.79
N GLU A 91 23.58 -32.59 -5.56
CA GLU A 91 22.26 -33.10 -5.95
C GLU A 91 21.46 -33.61 -4.74
N LEU A 92 22.16 -34.26 -3.78
CA LEU A 92 21.53 -34.68 -2.52
C LEU A 92 21.13 -33.49 -1.66
N LEU A 93 21.96 -32.44 -1.58
CA LEU A 93 21.59 -31.20 -0.87
C LEU A 93 20.42 -30.50 -1.57
N ASP A 94 20.38 -30.44 -2.91
CA ASP A 94 19.23 -29.86 -3.64
C ASP A 94 17.91 -30.63 -3.32
N VAL A 95 17.99 -31.97 -3.18
CA VAL A 95 16.83 -32.78 -2.72
C VAL A 95 16.46 -32.46 -1.28
N ALA A 96 17.43 -32.34 -0.36
CA ALA A 96 17.19 -32.02 1.03
C ALA A 96 16.61 -30.61 1.19
N ASP A 97 17.09 -29.64 0.43
CA ASP A 97 16.56 -28.25 0.39
C ASP A 97 15.11 -28.24 -0.09
N LEU A 98 14.77 -29.05 -1.10
CA LEU A 98 13.41 -29.20 -1.59
C LEU A 98 12.47 -29.79 -0.50
N LEU A 99 12.93 -30.84 0.21
CA LEU A 99 12.19 -31.42 1.34
C LEU A 99 12.01 -30.41 2.47
N THR A 100 13.03 -29.61 2.76
CA THR A 100 12.97 -28.51 3.72
C THR A 100 11.92 -27.45 3.30
N ALA A 101 11.90 -27.08 2.01
CA ALA A 101 10.91 -26.15 1.46
C ALA A 101 9.48 -26.71 1.58
N SER A 102 9.27 -28.00 1.21
CA SER A 102 7.98 -28.69 1.34
C SER A 102 7.47 -28.66 2.78
N ARG A 103 8.32 -28.98 3.74
CA ARG A 103 7.97 -28.93 5.17
C ARG A 103 7.62 -27.50 5.63
N ARG A 104 8.44 -26.50 5.32
CA ARG A 104 8.19 -25.10 5.71
C ARG A 104 6.90 -24.56 5.13
N VAL A 105 6.62 -24.85 3.87
CA VAL A 105 5.37 -24.44 3.21
C VAL A 105 4.16 -25.17 3.81
N SER A 106 4.29 -26.46 4.17
CA SER A 106 3.24 -27.20 4.88
C SER A 106 3.00 -26.65 6.29
N GLU A 107 4.06 -26.29 7.04
CA GLU A 107 3.97 -25.66 8.37
C GLU A 107 3.29 -24.29 8.29
N TYR A 108 3.60 -23.47 7.29
CA TYR A 108 2.96 -22.17 7.05
C TYR A 108 1.42 -22.27 6.98
N ASP A 109 0.88 -23.34 6.38
CA ASP A 109 -0.58 -23.54 6.32
C ASP A 109 -1.16 -24.08 7.64
N ARG A 110 -0.44 -24.92 8.39
CA ARG A 110 -0.89 -25.48 9.67
C ARG A 110 -1.10 -24.44 10.76
N ASP A 111 -0.27 -23.42 10.78
CA ASP A 111 -0.33 -22.33 11.77
C ASP A 111 -1.46 -21.33 11.49
N ARG A 112 -2.20 -21.55 10.42
CA ARG A 112 -3.29 -20.67 9.98
C ARG A 112 -4.57 -20.88 10.79
N GLN A 113 -5.11 -19.78 11.31
CA GLN A 113 -6.47 -19.71 11.85
C GLN A 113 -7.37 -18.96 10.84
N GLY A 114 -8.34 -19.61 10.22
CA GLY A 114 -9.24 -18.95 9.28
C GLY A 114 -10.08 -19.91 8.43
N GLU A 115 -10.91 -19.34 7.57
CA GLU A 115 -11.77 -20.10 6.65
C GLU A 115 -10.93 -20.85 5.60
N LYS A 116 -11.48 -21.97 5.12
CA LYS A 116 -10.86 -22.75 4.04
C LYS A 116 -10.82 -21.94 2.76
N THR A 117 -9.73 -22.03 2.05
CA THR A 117 -9.51 -21.38 0.75
C THR A 117 -9.30 -22.40 -0.35
N VAL A 118 -9.36 -21.97 -1.60
CA VAL A 118 -9.10 -22.84 -2.75
C VAL A 118 -7.66 -23.38 -2.78
N LEU A 119 -6.72 -22.80 -2.00
CA LEU A 119 -5.32 -23.26 -1.92
C LEU A 119 -5.09 -24.39 -0.94
N ASP A 120 -6.00 -24.64 -0.01
CA ASP A 120 -5.80 -25.63 1.08
C ASP A 120 -5.50 -27.03 0.55
N HIS A 121 -6.09 -27.41 -0.60
CA HIS A 121 -5.82 -28.72 -1.20
C HIS A 121 -4.37 -28.87 -1.66
N LEU A 122 -3.70 -27.76 -2.12
CA LEU A 122 -2.29 -27.79 -2.53
C LEU A 122 -1.37 -27.94 -1.32
N PHE A 123 -1.65 -27.24 -0.23
CA PHE A 123 -0.85 -27.35 0.99
C PHE A 123 -1.00 -28.72 1.65
N SER A 124 -2.23 -29.27 1.68
CA SER A 124 -2.50 -30.59 2.26
C SER A 124 -1.94 -31.75 1.44
N ALA A 125 -1.65 -31.52 0.15
CA ALA A 125 -1.07 -32.53 -0.73
C ALA A 125 0.45 -32.66 -0.62
N LEU A 126 1.13 -31.78 0.14
CA LEU A 126 2.57 -31.84 0.34
C LEU A 126 2.97 -33.01 1.24
N HIS A 127 3.98 -33.78 0.80
CA HIS A 127 4.52 -34.96 1.50
C HIS A 127 5.80 -34.58 2.26
N THR A 128 5.67 -34.29 3.55
CA THR A 128 6.86 -33.92 4.34
C THR A 128 7.64 -35.17 4.75
N ASN A 129 8.95 -35.22 4.48
CA ASN A 129 9.83 -36.30 4.90
C ASN A 129 11.05 -35.74 5.66
N LYS A 130 10.79 -35.34 6.91
CA LYS A 130 11.84 -34.83 7.79
C LYS A 130 12.97 -35.84 8.06
N PHE A 131 12.67 -37.12 8.08
CA PHE A 131 13.70 -38.12 8.31
C PHE A 131 14.76 -38.13 7.22
N LEU A 132 14.35 -38.08 5.93
CA LEU A 132 15.28 -38.04 4.80
C LEU A 132 16.00 -36.69 4.75
N GLU A 133 15.29 -35.57 4.99
CA GLU A 133 15.87 -34.24 5.11
C GLU A 133 17.00 -34.18 6.13
N ASP A 134 16.74 -34.59 7.39
CA ASP A 134 17.70 -34.57 8.48
C ASP A 134 18.88 -35.54 8.23
N LYS A 135 18.62 -36.67 7.59
CA LYS A 135 19.66 -37.66 7.24
C LYS A 135 20.64 -37.14 6.22
N ILE A 136 20.15 -36.45 5.16
CA ILE A 136 21.02 -35.86 4.13
C ILE A 136 21.82 -34.73 4.73
N HIS A 137 21.19 -33.76 5.41
CA HIS A 137 21.90 -32.64 6.04
C HIS A 137 22.85 -33.08 7.16
N GLY A 138 22.54 -34.17 7.86
CA GLY A 138 23.46 -34.74 8.85
C GLY A 138 24.67 -35.46 8.27
N ALA A 139 24.54 -35.97 7.04
CA ALA A 139 25.64 -36.63 6.32
C ALA A 139 26.48 -35.71 5.47
N ILE A 140 25.89 -34.62 4.89
CA ILE A 140 26.55 -33.75 3.95
C ILE A 140 26.50 -32.32 4.51
N LEU A 141 27.69 -31.74 4.78
CA LEU A 141 27.82 -30.38 5.34
C LEU A 141 27.77 -29.30 4.26
N ASP A 142 28.43 -29.53 3.16
CA ASP A 142 28.47 -28.67 1.97
C ASP A 142 28.76 -29.49 0.70
N GLU A 143 28.87 -28.81 -0.46
CA GLU A 143 29.07 -29.47 -1.77
C GLU A 143 30.32 -30.37 -1.83
N GLU A 144 31.35 -30.12 -1.03
CA GLU A 144 32.65 -30.83 -1.06
C GLU A 144 32.86 -31.71 0.18
N THR A 145 32.08 -31.48 1.26
CA THR A 145 32.38 -32.04 2.57
C THR A 145 31.29 -32.98 3.09
N ILE A 146 31.63 -34.23 3.31
CA ILE A 146 30.81 -35.19 4.03
C ILE A 146 31.18 -35.17 5.52
N ALA A 147 30.19 -35.16 6.40
CA ALA A 147 30.37 -35.13 7.85
C ALA A 147 31.09 -36.39 8.34
N ASP A 148 31.97 -36.22 9.34
CA ASP A 148 32.58 -37.39 10.02
C ASP A 148 31.51 -38.31 10.62
N SER A 149 30.40 -37.74 11.06
CA SER A 149 29.24 -38.43 11.65
C SER A 149 28.34 -39.15 10.64
N ALA A 150 28.58 -39.02 9.34
CA ALA A 150 27.75 -39.61 8.28
C ALA A 150 27.74 -41.15 8.38
N SER A 151 28.83 -41.77 8.86
CA SER A 151 28.84 -43.17 9.30
C SER A 151 29.90 -43.40 10.38
N ALA A 152 29.69 -44.42 11.22
CA ALA A 152 30.67 -44.82 12.24
C ALA A 152 32.00 -45.25 11.61
N GLU A 153 31.95 -45.88 10.42
CA GLU A 153 33.13 -46.33 9.67
C GLU A 153 33.93 -45.15 9.16
N LEU A 154 33.28 -44.12 8.55
CA LEU A 154 33.95 -42.89 8.08
C LEU A 154 34.64 -42.16 9.23
N GLN A 155 33.98 -42.06 10.38
CA GLN A 155 34.54 -41.45 11.57
C GLN A 155 35.80 -42.16 12.04
N ASP A 156 35.79 -43.52 12.08
CA ASP A 156 36.99 -44.31 12.45
C ASP A 156 38.10 -44.20 11.45
N ILE A 157 37.81 -44.23 10.13
CA ILE A 157 38.79 -44.05 9.08
C ILE A 157 39.48 -42.67 9.20
N ARG A 158 38.72 -41.58 9.34
CA ARG A 158 39.28 -40.24 9.46
C ARG A 158 40.05 -40.03 10.74
N ARG A 159 39.61 -40.67 11.84
CA ARG A 159 40.37 -40.72 13.09
C ARG A 159 41.73 -41.40 12.90
N LYS A 160 41.76 -42.57 12.23
CA LYS A 160 43.00 -43.29 11.91
C LYS A 160 43.91 -42.47 10.97
N MET A 161 43.35 -41.81 9.98
CA MET A 161 44.09 -40.93 9.07
C MET A 161 44.77 -39.78 9.84
N ARG A 162 44.06 -39.13 10.78
CA ARG A 162 44.66 -38.08 11.64
C ARG A 162 45.81 -38.63 12.46
N LEU A 163 45.66 -39.85 13.03
CA LEU A 163 46.73 -40.49 13.81
C LEU A 163 47.95 -40.84 12.93
N ALA A 164 47.75 -41.47 11.76
CA ALA A 164 48.82 -41.79 10.80
C ALA A 164 49.55 -40.53 10.31
N SER A 165 48.78 -39.48 9.96
CA SER A 165 49.36 -38.19 9.56
C SER A 165 50.18 -37.51 10.68
N SER A 166 49.69 -37.56 11.91
CA SER A 166 50.39 -37.03 13.10
C SER A 166 51.71 -37.80 13.36
N LYS A 167 51.66 -39.15 13.28
CA LYS A 167 52.84 -40.02 13.43
C LYS A 167 53.88 -39.74 12.35
N GLY A 168 53.45 -39.62 11.07
CA GLY A 168 54.35 -39.29 9.95
C GLY A 168 55.00 -37.91 10.15
N ARG A 169 54.22 -36.90 10.53
CA ARG A 169 54.75 -35.56 10.81
C ARG A 169 55.73 -35.54 11.98
N GLN A 170 55.48 -36.25 13.05
CA GLN A 170 56.41 -36.35 14.20
C GLN A 170 57.74 -36.97 13.79
N ILE A 171 57.75 -38.03 13.00
CA ILE A 171 59.00 -38.64 12.48
C ILE A 171 59.75 -37.64 11.63
N LEU A 172 59.09 -36.95 10.72
CA LEU A 172 59.72 -35.94 9.85
C LEU A 172 60.20 -34.74 10.67
N GLN A 173 59.45 -34.26 11.68
CA GLN A 173 59.87 -33.22 12.55
C GLN A 173 61.20 -33.53 13.27
N ARG A 174 61.39 -34.78 13.69
CA ARG A 174 62.68 -35.23 14.28
C ARG A 174 63.81 -35.17 13.25
N ILE A 175 63.53 -35.51 11.97
CA ILE A 175 64.54 -35.46 10.91
C ILE A 175 64.90 -33.99 10.58
N ILE A 176 63.95 -33.10 10.38
CA ILE A 176 64.24 -31.70 10.01
C ILE A 176 64.87 -30.88 11.18
N SER A 177 64.57 -31.28 12.45
CA SER A 177 65.21 -30.63 13.61
C SER A 177 66.54 -31.22 14.01
N SER A 178 66.98 -32.28 13.36
CA SER A 178 68.29 -32.95 13.67
C SER A 178 69.43 -32.16 13.08
N PRO A 179 70.42 -31.77 13.86
CA PRO A 179 71.67 -31.08 13.40
C PRO A 179 72.44 -31.85 12.35
N SER A 180 72.35 -33.18 12.37
CA SER A 180 73.01 -34.07 11.39
C SER A 180 72.47 -33.93 9.97
N TYR A 181 71.19 -33.61 9.81
CA TYR A 181 70.54 -33.45 8.50
C TYR A 181 70.43 -32.00 8.03
N ALA A 182 70.77 -31.00 8.87
CA ALA A 182 70.68 -29.59 8.54
C ALA A 182 71.42 -29.18 7.28
N LYS A 183 72.55 -29.81 6.97
CA LYS A 183 73.32 -29.54 5.76
C LYS A 183 72.82 -30.30 4.51
N VAL A 184 72.09 -31.36 4.71
CA VAL A 184 71.56 -32.30 3.71
C VAL A 184 70.24 -31.82 3.12
N LEU A 185 69.40 -31.22 3.97
CA LEU A 185 68.12 -30.65 3.54
C LEU A 185 68.34 -29.37 2.72
N GLN A 186 67.53 -29.22 1.68
CA GLN A 186 67.47 -27.97 0.92
C GLN A 186 66.76 -26.89 1.74
N GLU A 187 65.71 -27.26 2.40
CA GLU A 187 64.96 -26.44 3.35
C GLU A 187 64.47 -27.33 4.50
N ALA A 188 64.43 -26.79 5.74
CA ALA A 188 63.99 -27.52 6.93
C ALA A 188 62.44 -27.48 7.04
N LEU A 189 61.73 -28.01 6.04
CA LEU A 189 60.25 -28.04 5.97
C LEU A 189 59.75 -29.43 5.59
N ILE A 190 58.53 -29.74 6.00
CA ILE A 190 57.79 -30.94 5.60
C ILE A 190 56.84 -30.52 4.48
N THR A 191 56.90 -31.24 3.36
CA THR A 191 56.00 -31.04 2.23
C THR A 191 55.29 -32.33 1.85
N GLN A 192 54.32 -32.24 0.96
CA GLN A 192 53.66 -33.39 0.37
C GLN A 192 53.91 -33.44 -1.15
N ARG A 193 54.10 -34.67 -1.65
CA ARG A 193 54.17 -35.00 -3.09
C ARG A 193 53.36 -36.27 -3.30
N ASP A 194 52.42 -36.21 -4.24
CA ASP A 194 51.48 -37.32 -4.53
C ASP A 194 50.80 -37.90 -3.28
N GLY A 195 50.41 -36.96 -2.36
CA GLY A 195 49.74 -37.34 -1.09
C GLY A 195 50.66 -37.94 -0.01
N ARG A 196 51.99 -37.99 -0.22
CA ARG A 196 53.02 -38.53 0.69
C ARG A 196 53.76 -37.41 1.40
N PHE A 197 54.02 -37.58 2.66
CA PHE A 197 54.92 -36.69 3.40
C PHE A 197 56.37 -36.97 3.03
N VAL A 198 57.05 -35.94 2.58
CA VAL A 198 58.43 -35.96 2.11
C VAL A 198 59.23 -34.79 2.64
N VAL A 199 60.57 -34.88 2.57
CA VAL A 199 61.47 -33.77 2.91
C VAL A 199 62.28 -33.39 1.64
N PRO A 200 62.52 -32.07 1.45
CA PRO A 200 63.38 -31.62 0.32
C PRO A 200 64.85 -31.83 0.66
N VAL A 201 65.55 -32.65 -0.10
CA VAL A 201 66.95 -33.03 0.02
C VAL A 201 67.73 -32.44 -1.16
N LYS A 202 68.91 -31.87 -0.89
CA LYS A 202 69.80 -31.43 -1.98
C LYS A 202 70.18 -32.61 -2.89
N ALA A 203 70.17 -32.40 -4.24
CA ALA A 203 70.46 -33.44 -5.17
C ALA A 203 71.85 -34.04 -4.93
N GLU A 204 72.86 -33.23 -4.55
CA GLU A 204 74.24 -33.65 -4.21
C GLU A 204 74.33 -34.56 -2.96
N CYS A 205 73.29 -34.49 -2.09
CA CYS A 205 73.25 -35.32 -0.92
C CYS A 205 72.29 -36.54 -1.07
N LYS A 206 72.12 -37.01 -2.28
CA LYS A 206 71.30 -38.20 -2.59
C LYS A 206 71.81 -39.40 -1.80
N GLY A 207 70.95 -40.02 -1.00
CA GLY A 207 71.34 -41.18 -0.19
C GLY A 207 71.74 -40.82 1.24
N SER A 208 71.89 -39.55 1.63
CA SER A 208 72.21 -39.15 3.03
C SER A 208 71.02 -39.33 3.96
N ILE A 209 69.79 -39.31 3.44
CA ILE A 209 68.58 -39.72 4.18
C ILE A 209 68.13 -41.02 3.55
N PRO A 210 68.10 -42.16 4.28
CA PRO A 210 67.57 -43.40 3.72
C PRO A 210 66.07 -43.25 3.44
N GLY A 211 65.67 -43.41 2.17
CA GLY A 211 64.27 -43.25 1.79
C GLY A 211 64.07 -43.39 0.29
N LEU A 212 62.80 -43.23 -0.12
CA LEU A 212 62.37 -43.29 -1.53
C LEU A 212 62.27 -41.85 -2.09
N VAL A 213 62.81 -41.67 -3.32
CA VAL A 213 62.61 -40.39 -4.02
C VAL A 213 61.30 -40.43 -4.80
N HIS A 214 60.38 -39.56 -4.48
CA HIS A 214 59.04 -39.48 -5.10
C HIS A 214 58.97 -38.40 -6.21
N ASP A 215 59.75 -37.34 -6.06
CA ASP A 215 59.69 -36.24 -7.01
C ASP A 215 61.04 -35.51 -7.08
N ILE A 216 61.27 -34.82 -8.20
CA ILE A 216 62.45 -33.99 -8.41
C ILE A 216 62.03 -32.61 -8.83
N SER A 217 62.59 -31.56 -8.24
CA SER A 217 62.29 -30.18 -8.65
C SER A 217 62.59 -29.95 -10.14
N SER A 218 61.89 -29.00 -10.78
CA SER A 218 62.08 -28.66 -12.18
C SER A 218 63.48 -28.27 -12.54
N SER A 219 64.25 -27.72 -11.58
CA SER A 219 65.69 -27.40 -11.74
C SER A 219 66.63 -28.57 -11.49
N GLY A 220 66.12 -29.72 -11.04
CA GLY A 220 66.95 -30.88 -10.69
C GLY A 220 67.76 -30.74 -9.40
N ALA A 221 67.73 -29.60 -8.74
CA ALA A 221 68.55 -29.31 -7.56
C ALA A 221 68.01 -29.89 -6.24
N THR A 222 66.72 -30.26 -6.17
CA THR A 222 66.06 -30.78 -4.98
C THR A 222 65.38 -32.11 -5.25
N LEU A 223 65.64 -33.08 -4.43
CA LEU A 223 64.95 -34.37 -4.42
C LEU A 223 63.93 -34.39 -3.30
N PHE A 224 62.68 -34.77 -3.58
CA PHE A 224 61.68 -34.93 -2.55
C PHE A 224 61.72 -36.40 -2.05
N VAL A 225 62.33 -36.58 -0.90
CA VAL A 225 62.60 -37.90 -0.34
C VAL A 225 61.58 -38.24 0.76
N GLU A 226 60.97 -39.40 0.64
CA GLU A 226 60.20 -40.03 1.70
C GLU A 226 61.15 -40.87 2.58
N PRO A 227 61.46 -40.44 3.81
CA PRO A 227 62.36 -41.22 4.69
C PRO A 227 61.76 -42.55 5.04
N MET A 228 62.64 -43.61 5.16
CA MET A 228 62.20 -45.00 5.41
C MET A 228 61.31 -45.11 6.65
N GLY A 229 61.58 -44.29 7.69
CA GLY A 229 60.72 -44.29 8.92
C GLY A 229 59.33 -43.74 8.71
N VAL A 230 59.04 -43.07 7.58
CA VAL A 230 57.72 -42.47 7.25
C VAL A 230 56.93 -43.28 6.24
N VAL A 231 57.60 -44.16 5.47
CA VAL A 231 57.01 -45.02 4.41
C VAL A 231 55.77 -45.76 4.92
N GLN A 232 55.84 -46.34 6.10
CA GLN A 232 54.73 -47.10 6.67
C GLN A 232 53.55 -46.22 6.98
N ALA A 233 53.77 -45.03 7.59
CA ALA A 233 52.73 -44.08 7.87
C ALA A 233 52.07 -43.50 6.60
N ASN A 234 52.85 -43.21 5.55
CA ASN A 234 52.36 -42.78 4.25
C ASN A 234 51.57 -43.88 3.53
N ASN A 235 52.01 -45.13 3.60
CA ASN A 235 51.27 -46.26 3.00
C ASN A 235 49.94 -46.49 3.74
N GLU A 236 49.94 -46.45 5.07
CA GLU A 236 48.72 -46.53 5.88
C GLU A 236 47.76 -45.37 5.55
N LEU A 237 48.29 -44.12 5.38
CA LEU A 237 47.50 -42.98 5.01
C LEU A 237 46.83 -43.17 3.64
N LYS A 238 47.59 -43.69 2.65
CA LYS A 238 47.07 -43.91 1.28
C LYS A 238 46.01 -45.03 1.27
N GLU A 239 46.21 -46.08 2.06
CA GLU A 239 45.19 -47.14 2.22
C GLU A 239 43.92 -46.61 2.84
N LEU A 240 44.04 -45.79 3.91
CA LEU A 240 42.92 -45.18 4.56
C LEU A 240 42.17 -44.20 3.66
N GLN A 241 42.88 -43.41 2.80
CA GLN A 241 42.25 -42.56 1.80
C GLN A 241 41.40 -43.34 0.79
N ALA A 242 41.95 -44.48 0.27
CA ALA A 242 41.19 -45.37 -0.61
C ALA A 242 39.97 -45.99 0.05
N ARG A 243 40.04 -46.26 1.40
CA ARG A 243 38.89 -46.71 2.18
C ARG A 243 37.88 -45.57 2.40
N GLU A 244 38.36 -44.36 2.65
CA GLU A 244 37.52 -43.18 2.80
C GLU A 244 36.68 -42.93 1.53
N GLU A 245 37.30 -42.94 0.34
CA GLU A 245 36.63 -42.82 -0.94
C GLU A 245 35.51 -43.87 -1.14
N LYS A 246 35.83 -45.14 -0.82
CA LYS A 246 34.86 -46.24 -0.95
C LYS A 246 33.69 -46.08 0.03
N GLU A 247 33.96 -45.63 1.26
CA GLU A 247 32.92 -45.40 2.25
C GLU A 247 32.05 -44.20 1.90
N ILE A 248 32.63 -43.14 1.38
CA ILE A 248 31.91 -41.98 0.82
C ILE A 248 30.96 -42.44 -0.30
N ASP A 249 31.48 -43.22 -1.28
CA ASP A 249 30.63 -43.73 -2.37
C ASP A 249 29.50 -44.63 -1.85
N ARG A 250 29.76 -45.44 -0.79
CA ARG A 250 28.72 -46.24 -0.13
C ARG A 250 27.65 -45.40 0.53
N ILE A 251 28.03 -44.30 1.23
CA ILE A 251 27.09 -43.39 1.88
C ILE A 251 26.22 -42.69 0.82
N LEU A 252 26.83 -42.15 -0.22
CA LEU A 252 26.13 -41.48 -1.33
C LEU A 252 25.15 -42.43 -2.04
N ARG A 253 25.55 -43.70 -2.25
CA ARG A 253 24.70 -44.73 -2.86
C ARG A 253 23.48 -45.07 -2.00
N ILE A 254 23.63 -45.17 -0.66
CA ILE A 254 22.52 -45.40 0.27
C ILE A 254 21.54 -44.21 0.23
N LEU A 255 22.05 -42.96 0.34
CA LEU A 255 21.19 -41.76 0.29
C LEU A 255 20.50 -41.65 -1.05
N SER A 256 21.19 -41.93 -2.16
CA SER A 256 20.61 -41.93 -3.53
C SER A 256 19.46 -42.92 -3.65
N GLY A 257 19.63 -44.14 -3.10
CA GLY A 257 18.57 -45.18 -3.10
C GLY A 257 17.35 -44.76 -2.27
N GLU A 258 17.56 -44.07 -1.13
CA GLU A 258 16.46 -43.58 -0.32
C GLU A 258 15.71 -42.42 -1.00
N CYS A 259 16.44 -41.52 -1.71
CA CYS A 259 15.83 -40.50 -2.55
C CYS A 259 15.01 -41.11 -3.69
N ALA A 260 15.55 -42.15 -4.36
CA ALA A 260 14.87 -42.87 -5.44
C ALA A 260 13.57 -43.53 -4.94
N ALA A 261 13.58 -44.14 -3.76
CA ALA A 261 12.38 -44.72 -3.15
C ALA A 261 11.26 -43.73 -2.87
N GLN A 262 11.58 -42.45 -2.75
CA GLN A 262 10.63 -41.32 -2.54
C GLN A 262 10.45 -40.43 -3.77
N MET A 263 11.02 -40.83 -4.92
CA MET A 263 11.06 -40.02 -6.12
C MET A 263 9.70 -39.43 -6.50
N MET A 264 8.63 -40.24 -6.54
CA MET A 264 7.29 -39.77 -6.96
C MET A 264 6.75 -38.67 -6.05
N ASN A 265 6.91 -38.85 -4.73
CA ASN A 265 6.46 -37.85 -3.75
C ASN A 265 7.27 -36.55 -3.85
N ILE A 266 8.60 -36.67 -4.02
CA ILE A 266 9.49 -35.50 -4.12
C ILE A 266 9.19 -34.70 -5.40
N LEU A 267 8.97 -35.35 -6.53
CA LEU A 267 8.60 -34.70 -7.79
C LEU A 267 7.20 -34.05 -7.73
N TYR A 268 6.26 -34.72 -7.09
CA TYR A 268 4.93 -34.18 -6.88
C TYR A 268 4.97 -32.91 -6.00
N ASP A 269 5.72 -32.95 -4.92
CA ASP A 269 5.95 -31.79 -4.06
C ASP A 269 6.62 -30.63 -4.81
N TYR A 270 7.62 -30.95 -5.65
CA TYR A 270 8.27 -29.96 -6.51
C TYR A 270 7.25 -29.22 -7.41
N ASP A 271 6.37 -29.97 -8.06
CA ASP A 271 5.34 -29.38 -8.93
C ASP A 271 4.36 -28.49 -8.15
N ILE A 272 3.94 -28.91 -6.95
CA ILE A 272 3.08 -28.12 -6.07
C ILE A 272 3.80 -26.85 -5.60
N LEU A 273 5.06 -26.97 -5.15
CA LEU A 273 5.83 -25.83 -4.66
C LEU A 273 6.05 -24.79 -5.76
N VAL A 274 6.39 -25.21 -6.98
CA VAL A 274 6.50 -24.34 -8.14
C VAL A 274 5.17 -23.68 -8.46
N HIS A 275 4.07 -24.41 -8.36
CA HIS A 275 2.74 -23.87 -8.60
C HIS A 275 2.33 -22.82 -7.55
N LEU A 276 2.56 -23.13 -6.26
CA LEU A 276 2.33 -22.18 -5.16
C LEU A 276 3.20 -20.94 -5.28
N ASP A 277 4.48 -21.07 -5.67
CA ASP A 277 5.38 -19.93 -5.90
C ASP A 277 4.80 -18.97 -6.97
N VAL A 278 4.27 -19.51 -8.09
CA VAL A 278 3.57 -18.72 -9.12
C VAL A 278 2.34 -18.02 -8.55
N ILE A 279 1.52 -18.73 -7.78
CA ILE A 279 0.29 -18.18 -7.18
C ILE A 279 0.63 -17.03 -6.20
N PHE A 280 1.61 -17.24 -5.34
CA PHE A 280 2.05 -16.22 -4.39
C PHE A 280 2.73 -15.04 -5.09
N ALA A 281 3.46 -15.26 -6.19
CA ALA A 281 3.98 -14.19 -7.03
C ALA A 281 2.85 -13.35 -7.64
N ARG A 282 1.72 -13.97 -8.10
CA ARG A 282 0.51 -13.25 -8.58
C ARG A 282 -0.09 -12.40 -7.47
N GLY A 283 -0.20 -12.94 -6.25
CA GLY A 283 -0.67 -12.20 -5.08
C GLY A 283 0.22 -11.01 -4.72
N GLN A 284 1.54 -11.17 -4.74
CA GLN A 284 2.50 -10.09 -4.52
C GLN A 284 2.42 -9.00 -5.59
N LEU A 285 2.28 -9.39 -6.87
CA LEU A 285 2.10 -8.45 -7.97
C LEU A 285 0.83 -7.61 -7.78
N SER A 286 -0.26 -8.25 -7.32
CA SER A 286 -1.51 -7.57 -6.99
C SER A 286 -1.32 -6.47 -5.94
N TYR A 287 -0.60 -6.74 -4.87
CA TYR A 287 -0.25 -5.72 -3.87
C TYR A 287 0.58 -4.59 -4.46
N ARG A 288 1.62 -4.93 -5.22
CA ARG A 288 2.53 -3.96 -5.83
C ARG A 288 1.81 -2.97 -6.76
N MET A 289 0.78 -3.45 -7.47
CA MET A 289 0.00 -2.65 -8.42
C MET A 289 -1.26 -2.03 -7.78
N ASN A 290 -1.51 -2.26 -6.48
CA ASN A 290 -2.78 -1.94 -5.84
C ASN A 290 -3.97 -2.40 -6.66
N ALA A 291 -3.91 -3.67 -7.10
CA ALA A 291 -4.85 -4.28 -8.02
C ALA A 291 -6.08 -4.85 -7.29
N ALA A 292 -7.18 -4.98 -8.01
CA ALA A 292 -8.41 -5.62 -7.53
C ALA A 292 -8.78 -6.81 -8.41
N GLN A 293 -9.52 -7.76 -7.83
CA GLN A 293 -10.05 -8.91 -8.55
C GLN A 293 -11.21 -8.48 -9.44
N PRO A 294 -11.13 -8.66 -10.78
CA PRO A 294 -12.26 -8.39 -11.67
C PRO A 294 -13.30 -9.51 -11.60
N ILE A 295 -14.57 -9.15 -11.81
CA ILE A 295 -15.65 -10.11 -11.99
C ILE A 295 -15.61 -10.61 -13.45
N LEU A 296 -15.34 -11.91 -13.63
CA LEU A 296 -15.27 -12.52 -14.96
C LEU A 296 -16.63 -13.10 -15.41
N ALA A 297 -16.97 -12.89 -16.67
CA ALA A 297 -18.18 -13.42 -17.29
C ALA A 297 -17.94 -13.80 -18.75
N ARG A 298 -18.72 -14.75 -19.31
CA ARG A 298 -18.68 -15.11 -20.75
C ARG A 298 -19.53 -14.18 -21.60
N LYS A 299 -20.59 -13.61 -20.99
CA LYS A 299 -21.53 -12.67 -21.66
C LYS A 299 -21.47 -11.33 -20.92
N GLY A 300 -21.85 -10.27 -21.61
CA GLY A 300 -21.74 -8.90 -21.10
C GLY A 300 -20.53 -8.19 -21.67
N GLY A 301 -20.18 -7.05 -21.07
CA GLY A 301 -19.11 -6.19 -21.55
C GLY A 301 -17.93 -6.08 -20.59
N ILE A 302 -17.06 -5.18 -20.95
CA ILE A 302 -15.93 -4.68 -20.14
C ILE A 302 -16.45 -3.47 -19.36
N VAL A 303 -16.29 -3.47 -18.05
CA VAL A 303 -16.52 -2.31 -17.16
C VAL A 303 -15.26 -2.08 -16.35
N LEU A 304 -14.56 -1.00 -16.63
CA LEU A 304 -13.38 -0.58 -15.90
C LEU A 304 -13.70 0.64 -15.02
N ARG A 305 -13.30 0.58 -13.74
CA ARG A 305 -13.47 1.65 -12.78
C ARG A 305 -12.10 2.10 -12.30
N ARG A 306 -11.74 3.34 -12.61
CA ARG A 306 -10.46 3.96 -12.24
C ARG A 306 -9.23 3.08 -12.55
N ALA A 307 -9.29 2.40 -13.69
CA ALA A 307 -8.22 1.50 -14.13
C ALA A 307 -6.98 2.28 -14.60
N ARG A 308 -5.80 1.75 -14.33
CA ARG A 308 -4.51 2.31 -14.72
C ARG A 308 -3.73 1.32 -15.58
N HIS A 309 -2.91 1.83 -16.47
CA HIS A 309 -2.00 0.97 -17.22
C HIS A 309 -0.90 0.43 -16.27
N PRO A 310 -0.69 -0.90 -16.21
CA PRO A 310 0.18 -1.53 -15.20
C PRO A 310 1.66 -1.14 -15.31
N LEU A 311 2.11 -0.78 -16.50
CA LEU A 311 3.52 -0.40 -16.76
C LEU A 311 3.81 1.08 -16.52
N LEU A 312 2.80 1.91 -16.25
CA LEU A 312 2.98 3.31 -15.85
C LEU A 312 3.24 3.42 -14.35
N ASP A 313 3.89 4.51 -13.96
CA ASP A 313 4.03 4.86 -12.53
C ASP A 313 2.63 5.04 -11.90
N GLN A 314 2.25 4.12 -11.02
CA GLN A 314 0.90 4.05 -10.44
C GLN A 314 0.54 5.30 -9.62
N ALA A 315 1.52 6.04 -9.12
CA ALA A 315 1.30 7.28 -8.38
C ALA A 315 0.93 8.46 -9.31
N LYS A 316 1.43 8.44 -10.56
CA LYS A 316 1.24 9.51 -11.56
C LYS A 316 0.21 9.17 -12.62
N ALA A 317 -0.03 7.88 -12.86
CA ALA A 317 -0.97 7.42 -13.87
C ALA A 317 -2.39 7.91 -13.59
N VAL A 318 -2.98 8.61 -14.55
CA VAL A 318 -4.36 9.07 -14.47
C VAL A 318 -5.28 7.89 -14.71
N PRO A 319 -6.20 7.58 -13.78
CA PRO A 319 -7.09 6.45 -13.93
C PRO A 319 -8.19 6.72 -14.96
N ILE A 320 -8.52 5.72 -15.75
CA ILE A 320 -9.62 5.74 -16.72
C ILE A 320 -10.80 4.92 -16.24
N SER A 321 -12.01 5.36 -16.55
CA SER A 321 -13.25 4.60 -16.33
C SER A 321 -14.00 4.51 -17.65
N LEU A 322 -14.42 3.29 -18.02
CA LEU A 322 -15.15 3.07 -19.26
C LEU A 322 -16.06 1.84 -19.16
N GLU A 323 -17.00 1.79 -20.05
CA GLU A 323 -17.88 0.66 -20.28
C GLU A 323 -17.86 0.31 -21.77
N LEU A 324 -17.89 -0.97 -22.14
CA LEU A 324 -17.92 -1.46 -23.51
C LEU A 324 -18.63 -2.81 -23.56
N GLY A 325 -19.65 -2.97 -24.38
CA GLY A 325 -20.37 -4.23 -24.56
C GLY A 325 -21.68 -4.37 -23.77
N ASN A 326 -22.12 -3.30 -23.05
CA ASN A 326 -23.42 -3.25 -22.39
C ASN A 326 -24.40 -2.34 -23.16
N SER A 327 -24.22 -1.01 -23.04
CA SER A 327 -25.03 -0.02 -23.77
C SER A 327 -24.57 0.18 -25.22
N TYR A 328 -23.33 -0.07 -25.51
CA TYR A 328 -22.70 0.01 -26.82
C TYR A 328 -21.66 -1.09 -27.00
N ASP A 329 -21.49 -1.57 -28.22
CA ASP A 329 -20.52 -2.60 -28.62
C ASP A 329 -19.23 -2.01 -29.16
N THR A 330 -19.23 -0.73 -29.49
CA THR A 330 -18.10 -0.04 -30.13
C THR A 330 -17.80 1.29 -29.42
N LEU A 331 -16.51 1.52 -29.11
CA LEU A 331 -16.00 2.75 -28.52
C LEU A 331 -15.04 3.43 -29.50
N VAL A 332 -15.35 4.65 -29.94
CA VAL A 332 -14.50 5.46 -30.80
C VAL A 332 -13.83 6.55 -29.98
N ILE A 333 -12.51 6.46 -29.81
CA ILE A 333 -11.71 7.34 -28.97
C ILE A 333 -11.06 8.42 -29.84
N THR A 334 -11.34 9.67 -29.53
CA THR A 334 -10.88 10.84 -30.30
C THR A 334 -9.97 11.73 -29.44
N GLY A 335 -9.27 12.66 -30.06
CA GLY A 335 -8.36 13.61 -29.39
C GLY A 335 -6.94 13.61 -29.98
N PRO A 336 -6.03 14.44 -29.43
CA PRO A 336 -4.65 14.52 -29.93
C PRO A 336 -3.87 13.23 -29.64
N ASN A 337 -2.84 12.92 -30.47
CA ASN A 337 -2.04 11.69 -30.30
C ASN A 337 -1.33 11.65 -28.95
N THR A 338 -0.89 12.79 -28.44
CA THR A 338 -0.28 12.92 -27.11
C THR A 338 -1.28 12.77 -25.95
N GLY A 339 -2.59 12.70 -26.21
CA GLY A 339 -3.66 12.66 -25.20
C GLY A 339 -3.83 11.34 -24.48
N GLY A 340 -3.18 10.25 -24.92
CA GLY A 340 -3.28 8.94 -24.30
C GLY A 340 -4.27 7.97 -24.97
N LYS A 341 -4.67 8.21 -26.22
CA LYS A 341 -5.54 7.31 -27.01
C LYS A 341 -5.01 5.88 -27.08
N THR A 342 -3.78 5.73 -27.60
CA THR A 342 -3.08 4.44 -27.69
C THR A 342 -2.92 3.75 -26.34
N VAL A 343 -2.60 4.51 -25.27
CA VAL A 343 -2.49 3.98 -23.91
C VAL A 343 -3.84 3.47 -23.40
N THR A 344 -4.94 4.15 -23.75
CA THR A 344 -6.29 3.69 -23.39
C THR A 344 -6.62 2.36 -24.07
N LEU A 345 -6.35 2.22 -25.38
CA LEU A 345 -6.54 0.95 -26.10
C LEU A 345 -5.69 -0.17 -25.49
N LYS A 346 -4.39 0.09 -25.29
CA LYS A 346 -3.50 -0.88 -24.63
C LYS A 346 -4.00 -1.25 -23.23
N THR A 347 -4.53 -0.30 -22.46
CA THR A 347 -5.09 -0.58 -21.13
C THR A 347 -6.27 -1.54 -21.21
N ILE A 348 -7.23 -1.31 -22.11
CA ILE A 348 -8.39 -2.21 -22.30
C ILE A 348 -7.92 -3.64 -22.64
N GLY A 349 -7.05 -3.78 -23.63
CA GLY A 349 -6.57 -5.09 -24.09
C GLY A 349 -5.71 -5.79 -23.03
N LEU A 350 -4.72 -5.09 -22.48
CA LEU A 350 -3.78 -5.65 -21.50
C LEU A 350 -4.47 -6.10 -20.22
N LEU A 351 -5.38 -5.29 -19.65
CA LEU A 351 -6.11 -5.68 -18.44
C LEU A 351 -7.03 -6.88 -18.68
N THR A 352 -7.59 -7.00 -19.88
CA THR A 352 -8.37 -8.18 -20.29
C THR A 352 -7.49 -9.43 -20.34
N LEU A 353 -6.31 -9.36 -20.99
CA LEU A 353 -5.36 -10.47 -21.05
C LEU A 353 -4.81 -10.83 -19.65
N MET A 354 -4.49 -9.84 -18.82
CA MET A 354 -4.06 -10.07 -17.44
C MET A 354 -5.11 -10.83 -16.65
N ALA A 355 -6.37 -10.42 -16.73
CA ALA A 355 -7.45 -11.09 -16.03
C ALA A 355 -7.61 -12.56 -16.46
N GLN A 356 -7.45 -12.85 -17.75
CA GLN A 356 -7.46 -14.20 -18.29
C GLN A 356 -6.21 -15.03 -17.91
N CYS A 357 -5.13 -14.40 -17.51
CA CYS A 357 -3.96 -15.05 -16.89
C CYS A 357 -4.10 -15.27 -15.37
N GLY A 358 -5.25 -14.94 -14.77
CA GLY A 358 -5.43 -14.99 -13.31
C GLY A 358 -4.73 -13.86 -12.56
N LEU A 359 -4.27 -12.82 -13.26
CA LEU A 359 -3.69 -11.62 -12.65
C LEU A 359 -4.80 -10.64 -12.28
N GLN A 360 -4.75 -10.07 -11.10
CA GLN A 360 -5.62 -8.96 -10.72
C GLN A 360 -5.21 -7.68 -11.44
N ILE A 361 -6.14 -6.76 -11.63
CA ILE A 361 -5.93 -5.57 -12.45
C ILE A 361 -5.81 -4.30 -11.59
N PRO A 362 -4.93 -3.36 -11.93
CA PRO A 362 -4.78 -2.08 -11.22
C PRO A 362 -5.99 -1.17 -11.50
N ALA A 363 -7.08 -1.41 -10.76
CA ALA A 363 -8.36 -0.72 -10.88
C ALA A 363 -9.11 -0.78 -9.55
N ASP A 364 -10.17 0.02 -9.41
CA ASP A 364 -11.04 -0.04 -8.22
C ASP A 364 -11.94 -1.30 -8.27
N ASP A 365 -12.47 -1.68 -7.12
CA ASP A 365 -13.38 -2.83 -6.99
C ASP A 365 -14.63 -2.70 -7.86
N GLY A 366 -15.17 -3.86 -8.26
CA GLY A 366 -16.39 -3.94 -9.07
C GLY A 366 -16.17 -3.78 -10.56
N CYS A 367 -14.92 -3.87 -11.03
CA CYS A 367 -14.64 -4.05 -12.45
C CYS A 367 -15.19 -5.37 -12.96
N ARG A 368 -15.71 -5.37 -14.20
CA ARG A 368 -16.20 -6.57 -14.87
C ARG A 368 -15.47 -6.74 -16.19
N LEU A 369 -15.04 -7.95 -16.49
CA LEU A 369 -14.35 -8.27 -17.74
C LEU A 369 -14.96 -9.50 -18.36
N ARG A 370 -15.18 -9.42 -19.68
CA ARG A 370 -15.58 -10.57 -20.48
C ARG A 370 -14.33 -11.41 -20.77
N VAL A 371 -14.47 -12.73 -20.69
CA VAL A 371 -13.46 -13.68 -21.17
C VAL A 371 -13.62 -13.85 -22.66
N PHE A 372 -12.61 -13.48 -23.42
CA PHE A 372 -12.58 -13.56 -24.89
C PHE A 372 -11.79 -14.77 -25.35
N ASP A 373 -12.17 -15.31 -26.50
CA ASP A 373 -11.38 -16.34 -27.19
C ASP A 373 -10.19 -15.70 -27.90
N ARG A 374 -10.35 -14.44 -28.33
CA ARG A 374 -9.30 -13.67 -29.02
C ARG A 374 -9.35 -12.19 -28.63
N VAL A 375 -8.20 -11.65 -28.32
CA VAL A 375 -7.97 -10.21 -28.21
C VAL A 375 -7.03 -9.85 -29.35
N LEU A 376 -7.55 -9.18 -30.38
CA LEU A 376 -6.84 -8.87 -31.62
C LEU A 376 -6.57 -7.37 -31.67
N ALA A 377 -5.32 -6.99 -31.83
CA ALA A 377 -4.88 -5.60 -31.75
C ALA A 377 -4.01 -5.22 -32.95
N ASP A 378 -4.39 -4.15 -33.61
CA ASP A 378 -3.55 -3.39 -34.53
C ASP A 378 -3.24 -2.03 -33.87
N VAL A 379 -2.13 -1.98 -33.12
CA VAL A 379 -1.75 -0.86 -32.26
C VAL A 379 -0.24 -0.59 -32.39
N GLY A 380 0.13 0.66 -32.62
CA GLY A 380 1.52 1.13 -32.64
C GLY A 380 2.05 1.40 -34.05
N ASP A 381 3.02 2.31 -34.13
CA ASP A 381 3.75 2.63 -35.36
C ASP A 381 4.77 1.54 -35.66
N GLU A 382 4.57 0.75 -36.71
CA GLU A 382 5.62 -0.11 -37.29
C GLU A 382 6.68 0.75 -38.01
N GLN A 383 7.40 1.59 -37.30
CA GLN A 383 8.55 2.35 -37.81
C GLN A 383 9.80 1.48 -37.88
N SER A 384 9.70 0.23 -38.30
CA SER A 384 10.87 -0.54 -38.64
C SER A 384 11.34 -0.17 -40.05
N ILE A 385 12.53 0.42 -40.13
CA ILE A 385 13.23 0.83 -41.38
C ILE A 385 13.40 -0.31 -42.36
N GLU A 386 13.18 -1.57 -41.97
CA GLU A 386 13.40 -2.79 -42.75
C GLU A 386 12.21 -3.24 -43.59
N GLN A 387 10.99 -2.66 -43.39
CA GLN A 387 9.84 -3.03 -44.23
C GLN A 387 9.43 -1.89 -45.18
N SER A 388 9.69 -2.07 -46.45
CA SER A 388 9.43 -1.14 -47.57
C SER A 388 7.95 -0.98 -47.94
N LEU A 389 7.01 -1.56 -47.16
CA LEU A 389 5.56 -1.34 -47.31
C LEU A 389 5.19 -0.02 -46.66
N SER A 390 4.32 0.78 -47.32
CA SER A 390 3.74 1.96 -46.71
C SER A 390 3.02 1.55 -45.39
N THR A 391 3.12 2.41 -44.37
CA THR A 391 2.44 2.21 -43.04
C THR A 391 0.98 1.82 -43.23
N PHE A 392 0.27 2.44 -44.15
CA PHE A 392 -1.11 2.11 -44.53
C PHE A 392 -1.28 0.66 -44.96
N SER A 393 -0.39 0.14 -45.83
CA SER A 393 -0.48 -1.25 -46.32
C SER A 393 -0.25 -2.28 -45.23
N ALA A 394 0.65 -1.99 -44.28
CA ALA A 394 0.91 -2.87 -43.16
C ALA A 394 -0.29 -2.95 -42.19
N HIS A 395 -0.86 -1.82 -41.79
CA HIS A 395 -2.08 -1.75 -40.98
C HIS A 395 -3.26 -2.44 -41.68
N MET A 396 -3.43 -2.22 -42.99
CA MET A 396 -4.52 -2.81 -43.72
C MET A 396 -4.38 -4.34 -43.83
N SER A 397 -3.17 -4.86 -44.03
CA SER A 397 -2.91 -6.31 -44.01
C SER A 397 -3.27 -6.95 -42.68
N ASN A 398 -2.85 -6.31 -41.55
CA ASN A 398 -3.21 -6.77 -40.21
C ASN A 398 -4.73 -6.70 -39.98
N THR A 399 -5.36 -5.61 -40.39
CA THR A 399 -6.83 -5.42 -40.29
C THR A 399 -7.61 -6.50 -41.06
N VAL A 400 -7.18 -6.83 -42.26
CA VAL A 400 -7.77 -7.94 -43.05
C VAL A 400 -7.68 -9.26 -42.28
N GLU A 401 -6.53 -9.57 -41.72
CA GLU A 401 -6.34 -10.81 -40.96
C GLU A 401 -7.18 -10.80 -39.66
N ILE A 402 -7.23 -9.67 -38.95
CA ILE A 402 -8.08 -9.46 -37.77
C ILE A 402 -9.54 -9.71 -38.12
N LEU A 403 -10.03 -9.08 -39.19
CA LEU A 403 -11.42 -9.26 -39.62
C LEU A 403 -11.73 -10.72 -40.02
N HIS A 404 -10.84 -11.44 -40.66
CA HIS A 404 -11.03 -12.84 -40.98
C HIS A 404 -11.19 -13.74 -39.75
N GLN A 405 -10.47 -13.40 -38.64
CA GLN A 405 -10.49 -14.19 -37.42
C GLN A 405 -11.52 -13.72 -36.41
N ALA A 406 -12.12 -12.54 -36.59
CA ALA A 406 -13.09 -11.94 -35.71
C ALA A 406 -14.40 -12.73 -35.66
N ASP A 407 -14.93 -12.90 -34.46
CA ASP A 407 -16.20 -13.52 -34.14
C ASP A 407 -16.89 -12.84 -32.95
N GLU A 408 -18.00 -13.37 -32.49
CA GLU A 408 -18.76 -12.83 -31.36
C GLU A 408 -17.98 -12.85 -30.02
N ASN A 409 -16.95 -13.68 -29.89
CA ASN A 409 -16.12 -13.79 -28.71
C ASN A 409 -14.76 -13.07 -28.86
N SER A 410 -14.66 -12.11 -29.75
CA SER A 410 -13.47 -11.38 -30.07
C SER A 410 -13.55 -9.94 -29.53
N LEU A 411 -12.40 -9.44 -29.03
CA LEU A 411 -12.16 -8.02 -28.74
C LEU A 411 -11.21 -7.47 -29.80
N LEU A 412 -11.64 -6.45 -30.54
CA LEU A 412 -10.87 -5.83 -31.61
C LEU A 412 -10.40 -4.44 -31.16
N LEU A 413 -9.11 -4.18 -31.29
CA LEU A 413 -8.47 -2.93 -30.86
C LEU A 413 -7.73 -2.34 -32.06
N PHE A 414 -8.14 -1.14 -32.49
CA PHE A 414 -7.59 -0.47 -33.64
C PHE A 414 -7.05 0.92 -33.29
N ASP A 415 -5.79 1.16 -33.60
CA ASP A 415 -5.15 2.46 -33.39
C ASP A 415 -4.89 3.13 -34.74
N GLU A 416 -5.61 4.23 -35.02
CA GLU A 416 -5.47 5.03 -36.24
C GLU A 416 -5.46 4.21 -37.55
N LEU A 417 -6.54 3.39 -37.76
CA LEU A 417 -6.67 2.36 -38.79
C LEU A 417 -6.18 2.76 -40.20
N SER A 418 -6.59 3.92 -40.69
CA SER A 418 -6.32 4.37 -42.07
C SER A 418 -5.33 5.54 -42.11
N ALA A 419 -4.42 5.61 -41.14
CA ALA A 419 -3.37 6.63 -41.15
C ALA A 419 -2.50 6.50 -42.42
N GLY A 420 -2.24 7.61 -43.12
CA GLY A 420 -1.36 7.66 -44.27
C GLY A 420 -2.05 7.54 -45.64
N THR A 421 -3.40 7.57 -45.71
CA THR A 421 -4.17 7.70 -46.96
C THR A 421 -4.97 9.01 -47.01
N ASP A 422 -5.74 9.20 -48.09
CA ASP A 422 -6.66 10.34 -48.18
C ASP A 422 -7.67 10.32 -47.02
N PRO A 423 -7.86 11.45 -46.32
CA PRO A 423 -8.71 11.48 -45.11
C PRO A 423 -10.14 11.04 -45.34
N VAL A 424 -10.74 11.34 -46.50
CA VAL A 424 -12.14 10.99 -46.81
C VAL A 424 -12.26 9.51 -47.10
N GLU A 425 -11.33 8.95 -47.89
CA GLU A 425 -11.29 7.51 -48.17
C GLU A 425 -10.95 6.72 -46.90
N GLY A 426 -10.00 7.21 -46.10
CA GLY A 426 -9.61 6.61 -44.83
C GLY A 426 -10.77 6.52 -43.84
N ALA A 427 -11.48 7.63 -43.62
CA ALA A 427 -12.66 7.63 -42.75
C ALA A 427 -13.78 6.69 -43.23
N ALA A 428 -14.03 6.61 -44.54
CA ALA A 428 -15.01 5.67 -45.11
C ALA A 428 -14.60 4.20 -44.90
N LEU A 429 -13.31 3.89 -45.06
CA LEU A 429 -12.76 2.55 -44.79
C LEU A 429 -12.88 2.20 -43.28
N ASP A 430 -12.52 3.12 -42.37
CA ASP A 430 -12.61 2.91 -40.92
C ASP A 430 -14.07 2.58 -40.51
N ILE A 431 -15.05 3.33 -41.01
CA ILE A 431 -16.48 3.08 -40.78
C ILE A 431 -16.87 1.67 -41.26
N ALA A 432 -16.46 1.29 -42.47
CA ALA A 432 -16.80 0.00 -43.08
C ALA A 432 -16.15 -1.18 -42.31
N ILE A 433 -14.89 -1.03 -41.86
CA ILE A 433 -14.15 -2.00 -41.03
C ILE A 433 -14.86 -2.22 -39.71
N ILE A 434 -15.22 -1.12 -39.01
CA ILE A 434 -15.93 -1.19 -37.72
C ILE A 434 -17.31 -1.85 -37.93
N GLN A 435 -18.07 -1.46 -38.96
CA GLN A 435 -19.37 -2.07 -39.25
C GLN A 435 -19.25 -3.58 -39.54
N ASN A 436 -18.21 -4.01 -40.25
CA ASN A 436 -17.95 -5.43 -40.50
C ASN A 436 -17.67 -6.20 -39.22
N GLY A 437 -16.79 -5.68 -38.36
CA GLY A 437 -16.52 -6.29 -37.06
C GLY A 437 -17.77 -6.38 -36.18
N ARG A 438 -18.57 -5.31 -36.12
CA ARG A 438 -19.86 -5.27 -35.41
C ARG A 438 -20.86 -6.32 -35.94
N SER A 439 -20.93 -6.50 -37.25
CA SER A 439 -21.83 -7.50 -37.87
C SER A 439 -21.49 -8.94 -37.46
N LYS A 440 -20.24 -9.18 -37.03
CA LYS A 440 -19.79 -10.47 -36.48
C LYS A 440 -20.02 -10.61 -34.97
N GLY A 441 -20.53 -9.57 -34.29
CA GLY A 441 -20.78 -9.54 -32.85
C GLY A 441 -19.57 -9.23 -31.97
N SER A 442 -18.45 -8.80 -32.57
CA SER A 442 -17.22 -8.46 -31.82
C SER A 442 -17.39 -7.17 -31.01
N LEU A 443 -16.69 -7.05 -29.87
CA LEU A 443 -16.53 -5.78 -29.20
C LEU A 443 -15.33 -5.01 -29.79
N ILE A 444 -15.51 -3.71 -30.00
CA ILE A 444 -14.53 -2.89 -30.73
C ILE A 444 -14.16 -1.65 -29.92
N ALA A 445 -12.87 -1.36 -29.82
CA ALA A 445 -12.39 -0.04 -29.45
C ALA A 445 -11.42 0.46 -30.52
N ALA A 446 -11.65 1.67 -31.02
CA ALA A 446 -10.85 2.26 -32.09
C ALA A 446 -10.48 3.70 -31.77
N THR A 447 -9.27 4.12 -32.14
CA THR A 447 -8.87 5.51 -32.08
C THR A 447 -8.89 6.15 -33.44
N THR A 448 -9.20 7.43 -33.50
CA THR A 448 -9.19 8.19 -34.74
C THR A 448 -8.99 9.68 -34.53
N HIS A 449 -8.63 10.36 -35.57
CA HIS A 449 -8.60 11.84 -35.63
C HIS A 449 -9.59 12.40 -36.67
N TYR A 450 -10.31 11.53 -37.41
CA TYR A 450 -11.25 11.95 -38.46
C TYR A 450 -12.58 12.45 -37.89
N ALA A 451 -13.10 13.55 -38.48
CA ALA A 451 -14.37 14.17 -38.06
C ALA A 451 -15.58 13.29 -38.42
N GLU A 452 -15.52 12.60 -39.56
CA GLU A 452 -16.57 11.68 -40.03
C GLU A 452 -16.82 10.54 -39.07
N MET A 453 -15.77 10.02 -38.46
CA MET A 453 -15.84 8.97 -37.42
C MET A 453 -16.53 9.47 -36.14
N LYS A 454 -16.33 10.74 -35.77
CA LYS A 454 -17.05 11.35 -34.63
C LYS A 454 -18.55 11.41 -34.93
N THR A 455 -18.90 11.83 -36.14
CA THR A 455 -20.29 11.91 -36.62
C THR A 455 -20.93 10.50 -36.71
N PHE A 456 -20.20 9.53 -37.23
CA PHE A 456 -20.64 8.13 -37.27
C PHE A 456 -20.98 7.62 -35.87
N ALA A 457 -20.11 7.86 -34.88
CA ALA A 457 -20.34 7.43 -33.51
C ALA A 457 -21.52 8.17 -32.82
N MET A 458 -21.84 9.40 -33.23
CA MET A 458 -23.03 10.10 -32.71
C MET A 458 -24.34 9.66 -33.33
N THR A 459 -24.29 9.15 -34.54
CA THR A 459 -25.51 8.83 -35.32
C THR A 459 -25.83 7.33 -35.34
N SER A 460 -24.84 6.48 -35.02
CA SER A 460 -25.00 5.01 -35.14
C SER A 460 -25.34 4.39 -33.78
N ALA A 461 -26.47 3.69 -33.70
CA ALA A 461 -26.88 2.98 -32.51
C ALA A 461 -25.82 1.93 -32.11
N GLY A 462 -25.45 1.86 -30.84
CA GLY A 462 -24.45 0.93 -30.29
C GLY A 462 -23.00 1.34 -30.50
N VAL A 463 -22.74 2.54 -31.03
CA VAL A 463 -21.40 3.16 -31.10
C VAL A 463 -21.38 4.34 -30.18
N GLU A 464 -20.32 4.47 -29.36
CA GLU A 464 -20.16 5.58 -28.42
C GLU A 464 -18.87 6.34 -28.68
N ASN A 465 -18.93 7.66 -28.52
CA ASN A 465 -17.74 8.52 -28.58
C ASN A 465 -17.02 8.55 -27.23
N ALA A 466 -15.72 8.61 -27.29
CA ALA A 466 -14.89 9.01 -26.16
C ALA A 466 -13.83 10.02 -26.59
N SER A 467 -13.39 10.87 -25.68
CA SER A 467 -12.29 11.78 -25.94
C SER A 467 -11.25 11.79 -24.84
N CYS A 468 -9.98 11.90 -25.23
CA CYS A 468 -8.90 12.21 -24.30
C CYS A 468 -8.86 13.72 -24.06
N GLU A 469 -9.09 14.11 -22.82
CA GLU A 469 -9.11 15.52 -22.41
C GLU A 469 -7.74 16.18 -22.59
N PHE A 470 -7.74 17.40 -23.12
CA PHE A 470 -6.53 18.19 -23.32
C PHE A 470 -6.71 19.58 -22.72
N ASP A 471 -5.78 19.99 -21.85
CA ASP A 471 -5.80 21.32 -21.25
C ASP A 471 -5.14 22.35 -22.17
N VAL A 472 -5.97 23.15 -22.82
CA VAL A 472 -5.52 24.24 -23.70
C VAL A 472 -4.78 25.34 -22.92
N ALA A 473 -5.08 25.50 -21.61
CA ALA A 473 -4.42 26.52 -20.79
C ALA A 473 -2.97 26.16 -20.45
N THR A 474 -2.64 24.91 -20.28
CA THR A 474 -1.27 24.44 -19.99
C THR A 474 -0.56 23.85 -21.22
N LEU A 475 -1.27 23.61 -22.33
CA LEU A 475 -0.82 22.85 -23.50
C LEU A 475 -0.35 21.43 -23.12
N ARG A 476 -0.99 20.82 -22.12
CA ARG A 476 -0.65 19.46 -21.65
C ARG A 476 -1.88 18.55 -21.71
N PRO A 477 -1.69 17.27 -22.02
CA PRO A 477 -2.74 16.29 -21.86
C PRO A 477 -3.05 16.10 -20.38
N THR A 478 -4.34 15.96 -20.05
CA THR A 478 -4.78 15.59 -18.71
C THR A 478 -4.84 14.07 -18.54
N TYR A 479 -4.78 13.32 -19.66
CA TYR A 479 -4.93 11.86 -19.74
C TYR A 479 -6.28 11.33 -19.23
N ARG A 480 -7.27 12.21 -19.00
CA ARG A 480 -8.61 11.81 -18.61
C ARG A 480 -9.41 11.38 -19.83
N LEU A 481 -10.09 10.22 -19.70
CA LEU A 481 -11.01 9.74 -20.72
C LEU A 481 -12.43 10.21 -20.42
N LEU A 482 -13.07 10.83 -21.40
CA LEU A 482 -14.43 11.37 -21.32
C LEU A 482 -15.31 10.57 -22.26
N ILE A 483 -16.28 9.81 -21.71
CA ILE A 483 -17.23 9.01 -22.48
C ILE A 483 -18.44 9.87 -22.86
N GLY A 484 -19.04 9.61 -24.04
CA GLY A 484 -20.24 10.27 -24.54
C GLY A 484 -19.96 11.61 -25.24
N ILE A 485 -18.73 12.04 -25.31
CA ILE A 485 -18.36 13.35 -25.90
C ILE A 485 -17.21 13.16 -26.88
N PRO A 486 -17.39 13.51 -28.16
CA PRO A 486 -16.29 13.52 -29.12
C PRO A 486 -15.29 14.63 -28.78
N GLY A 487 -14.01 14.38 -29.04
CA GLY A 487 -12.96 15.35 -28.84
C GLY A 487 -13.01 16.48 -29.84
N LYS A 488 -12.85 17.72 -29.35
CA LYS A 488 -12.71 18.89 -30.24
C LYS A 488 -11.28 18.97 -30.79
N SER A 489 -11.16 19.60 -31.95
CA SER A 489 -9.86 19.97 -32.48
C SER A 489 -9.32 21.21 -31.73
N ASN A 490 -8.14 21.10 -31.14
CA ASN A 490 -7.51 22.21 -30.44
C ASN A 490 -6.39 22.92 -31.27
N ALA A 491 -6.27 22.56 -32.55
CA ALA A 491 -5.18 23.04 -33.40
C ALA A 491 -5.06 24.56 -33.40
N PHE A 492 -6.13 25.33 -33.62
CA PHE A 492 -6.11 26.79 -33.61
C PHE A 492 -5.77 27.36 -32.22
N ALA A 493 -6.29 26.77 -31.16
CA ALA A 493 -5.99 27.22 -29.80
C ALA A 493 -4.52 26.99 -29.43
N ILE A 494 -4.00 25.84 -29.81
CA ILE A 494 -2.58 25.49 -29.65
C ILE A 494 -1.68 26.40 -30.47
N SER A 495 -1.99 26.62 -31.77
CA SER A 495 -1.21 27.48 -32.68
C SER A 495 -1.17 28.92 -32.17
N ARG A 496 -2.30 29.47 -31.72
CA ARG A 496 -2.38 30.82 -31.11
C ARG A 496 -1.43 30.93 -29.91
N ARG A 497 -1.45 29.93 -29.06
CA ARG A 497 -0.64 29.93 -27.83
C ARG A 497 0.86 29.74 -28.12
N LEU A 498 1.20 29.05 -29.19
CA LEU A 498 2.57 28.92 -29.68
C LEU A 498 3.08 30.15 -30.39
N GLY A 499 2.23 31.18 -30.59
CA GLY A 499 2.60 32.46 -31.13
C GLY A 499 2.32 32.62 -32.61
N LEU A 500 1.43 31.80 -33.22
CA LEU A 500 0.98 32.01 -34.59
C LEU A 500 0.05 33.22 -34.64
N ASP A 501 0.28 34.14 -35.60
CA ASP A 501 -0.46 35.37 -35.75
C ASP A 501 -1.96 35.13 -35.95
N GLU A 502 -2.78 35.96 -35.33
CA GLU A 502 -4.24 35.84 -35.38
C GLU A 502 -4.79 35.98 -36.79
N GLU A 503 -4.12 36.79 -37.67
CA GLU A 503 -4.47 36.91 -39.07
C GLU A 503 -4.33 35.59 -39.83
N VAL A 504 -3.26 34.80 -39.54
CA VAL A 504 -3.05 33.48 -40.16
C VAL A 504 -4.10 32.50 -39.67
N ILE A 505 -4.44 32.54 -38.38
CA ILE A 505 -5.49 31.70 -37.80
C ILE A 505 -6.86 32.08 -38.40
N ALA A 506 -7.17 33.32 -38.55
CA ALA A 506 -8.40 33.79 -39.16
C ALA A 506 -8.50 33.39 -40.65
N ALA A 507 -7.42 33.50 -41.40
CA ALA A 507 -7.35 33.05 -42.78
C ALA A 507 -7.56 31.53 -42.90
N ALA A 508 -6.93 30.76 -42.01
CA ALA A 508 -7.11 29.29 -41.96
C ALA A 508 -8.56 28.88 -41.63
N LYS A 509 -9.20 29.56 -40.67
CA LYS A 509 -10.61 29.33 -40.32
C LYS A 509 -11.55 29.66 -41.51
N ALA A 510 -11.24 30.71 -42.30
CA ALA A 510 -12.03 31.07 -43.47
C ALA A 510 -12.00 30.02 -44.60
N GLN A 511 -11.03 29.08 -44.57
CA GLN A 511 -10.95 27.97 -45.53
C GLN A 511 -11.73 26.71 -45.04
N MET A 512 -12.26 26.74 -43.83
CA MET A 512 -13.07 25.60 -43.30
C MET A 512 -14.52 25.73 -43.74
N ASP A 513 -15.17 24.59 -43.97
CA ASP A 513 -16.59 24.52 -44.25
C ASP A 513 -17.45 25.04 -43.07
N SER A 514 -18.51 25.76 -43.37
CA SER A 514 -19.41 26.37 -42.37
C SER A 514 -20.08 25.30 -41.45
N GLU A 515 -20.31 24.07 -41.94
CA GLU A 515 -20.84 22.97 -41.13
C GLU A 515 -19.82 22.46 -40.10
N SER A 516 -18.56 22.31 -40.48
CA SER A 516 -17.47 21.90 -39.58
C SER A 516 -17.26 22.93 -38.47
N ILE A 517 -17.36 24.25 -38.77
CA ILE A 517 -17.25 25.29 -37.75
C ILE A 517 -18.42 25.24 -36.77
N ARG A 518 -19.66 25.08 -37.24
CA ARG A 518 -20.83 24.97 -36.36
C ARG A 518 -20.76 23.72 -35.45
N PHE A 519 -20.28 22.63 -36.00
CA PHE A 519 -20.11 21.38 -35.24
C PHE A 519 -19.10 21.53 -34.09
N GLU A 520 -17.92 22.15 -34.36
CA GLU A 520 -16.90 22.41 -33.33
C GLU A 520 -17.40 23.42 -32.27
N ASP A 521 -18.22 24.42 -32.64
CA ASP A 521 -18.83 25.36 -31.70
C ASP A 521 -19.83 24.68 -30.76
N VAL A 522 -20.65 23.75 -31.27
CA VAL A 522 -21.57 22.94 -30.45
C VAL A 522 -20.81 22.06 -29.51
N LEU A 523 -19.73 21.40 -29.95
CA LEU A 523 -18.86 20.60 -29.10
C LEU A 523 -18.24 21.43 -27.98
N THR A 524 -17.82 22.68 -28.30
CA THR A 524 -17.26 23.59 -27.29
C THR A 524 -18.27 23.95 -26.21
N GLN A 525 -19.51 24.27 -26.58
CA GLN A 525 -20.59 24.55 -25.63
C GLN A 525 -20.96 23.33 -24.76
N LEU A 526 -20.98 22.13 -25.35
CA LEU A 526 -21.24 20.87 -24.63
C LEU A 526 -20.16 20.60 -23.56
N GLU A 527 -18.89 20.77 -23.91
CA GLU A 527 -17.78 20.57 -23.02
C GLU A 527 -17.77 21.57 -21.84
N GLU A 528 -18.04 22.84 -22.10
CA GLU A 528 -18.19 23.85 -21.06
C GLU A 528 -19.33 23.55 -20.08
N LYS A 529 -20.50 23.13 -20.60
CA LYS A 529 -21.64 22.75 -19.76
C LYS A 529 -21.31 21.54 -18.91
N ARG A 530 -20.65 20.54 -19.50
CA ARG A 530 -20.20 19.34 -18.79
C ARG A 530 -19.22 19.68 -17.66
N GLN A 531 -18.19 20.48 -17.94
CA GLN A 531 -17.21 20.90 -16.92
C GLN A 531 -17.88 21.64 -15.74
N ARG A 532 -18.92 22.44 -16.02
CA ARG A 532 -19.70 23.10 -14.97
C ARG A 532 -20.50 22.08 -14.15
N LEU A 533 -21.11 21.09 -14.80
CA LEU A 533 -21.85 20.02 -14.13
C LEU A 533 -20.94 19.14 -13.28
N GLU A 534 -19.77 18.71 -13.81
CA GLU A 534 -18.79 17.93 -13.04
C GLU A 534 -18.27 18.67 -11.81
N LYS A 535 -17.96 19.97 -11.94
CA LYS A 535 -17.57 20.80 -10.79
C LYS A 535 -18.68 20.85 -9.74
N ALA A 536 -19.92 21.09 -10.16
CA ALA A 536 -21.07 21.13 -9.26
C ALA A 536 -21.33 19.78 -8.59
N GLN A 537 -21.20 18.69 -9.35
CA GLN A 537 -21.33 17.33 -8.80
C GLN A 537 -20.20 17.01 -7.82
N GLY A 538 -18.95 17.33 -8.15
CA GLY A 538 -17.80 17.13 -7.26
C GLY A 538 -17.90 17.95 -5.96
N GLU A 539 -18.47 19.16 -6.01
CA GLU A 539 -18.77 19.95 -4.83
C GLU A 539 -19.90 19.34 -4.00
N ALA A 540 -20.96 18.84 -4.65
CA ALA A 540 -22.07 18.17 -3.99
C ALA A 540 -21.61 16.87 -3.30
N ASP A 541 -20.79 16.05 -3.96
CA ASP A 541 -20.23 14.83 -3.40
C ASP A 541 -19.32 15.11 -2.18
N ARG A 542 -18.48 16.14 -2.26
CA ARG A 542 -17.65 16.57 -1.11
C ARG A 542 -18.50 17.02 0.07
N LEU A 543 -19.52 17.82 -0.17
CA LEU A 543 -20.44 18.28 0.86
C LEU A 543 -21.21 17.09 1.47
N TRP A 544 -21.61 16.13 0.65
CA TRP A 544 -22.31 14.93 1.11
C TRP A 544 -21.40 14.04 1.99
N GLN A 545 -20.16 13.81 1.57
CA GLN A 545 -19.16 13.07 2.35
C GLN A 545 -18.87 13.78 3.68
N GLN A 546 -18.70 15.10 3.66
CA GLN A 546 -18.47 15.89 4.86
C GLN A 546 -19.68 15.82 5.81
N SER A 547 -20.91 15.89 5.26
CA SER A 547 -22.15 15.74 6.03
C SER A 547 -22.27 14.35 6.67
N GLN A 548 -21.87 13.28 5.96
CA GLN A 548 -21.86 11.92 6.52
C GLN A 548 -20.80 11.76 7.64
N GLU A 549 -19.61 12.32 7.44
CA GLU A 549 -18.58 12.32 8.49
C GLU A 549 -19.02 13.08 9.74
N ASP A 550 -19.62 14.24 9.55
CA ASP A 550 -20.11 15.05 10.66
C ASP A 550 -21.28 14.37 11.38
N ALA A 551 -22.18 13.70 10.65
CA ALA A 551 -23.24 12.88 11.22
C ALA A 551 -22.67 11.69 12.02
N ARG A 552 -21.62 11.04 11.53
CA ARG A 552 -20.93 9.97 12.25
C ARG A 552 -20.26 10.48 13.54
N LYS A 553 -19.54 11.60 13.44
CA LYS A 553 -18.91 12.25 14.62
C LYS A 553 -19.96 12.66 15.66
N ALA A 554 -21.11 13.20 15.21
CA ALA A 554 -22.21 13.57 16.09
C ALA A 554 -22.84 12.36 16.79
N ARG A 555 -22.96 11.21 16.11
CA ARG A 555 -23.43 9.95 16.72
C ARG A 555 -22.46 9.45 17.79
N THR A 556 -21.18 9.36 17.48
CA THR A 556 -20.17 8.91 18.45
C THR A 556 -20.09 9.84 19.66
N PHE A 557 -20.18 11.14 19.44
CA PHE A 557 -20.22 12.12 20.54
C PHE A 557 -21.48 11.97 21.43
N ARG A 558 -22.67 11.73 20.84
CA ARG A 558 -23.88 11.44 21.61
C ARG A 558 -23.75 10.18 22.47
N GLU A 559 -23.21 9.09 21.87
CA GLU A 559 -23.00 7.84 22.62
C GLU A 559 -22.00 8.03 23.78
N GLN A 560 -20.93 8.80 23.56
CA GLN A 560 -19.99 9.15 24.62
C GLN A 560 -20.63 9.99 25.74
N MET A 561 -21.45 10.96 25.36
CA MET A 561 -22.16 11.79 26.31
C MET A 561 -23.21 10.99 27.13
N GLU A 562 -23.91 10.05 26.47
CA GLU A 562 -24.85 9.17 27.21
C GLU A 562 -24.11 8.26 28.18
N LYS A 563 -23.01 7.63 27.76
CA LYS A 563 -22.16 6.82 28.65
C LYS A 563 -21.58 7.64 29.81
N ALA A 564 -21.13 8.87 29.55
CA ALA A 564 -20.60 9.75 30.57
C ALA A 564 -21.72 10.16 31.60
N LYS A 565 -22.92 10.43 31.10
CA LYS A 565 -24.10 10.73 31.94
C LYS A 565 -24.52 9.55 32.82
N GLU A 566 -24.52 8.34 32.23
CA GLU A 566 -24.84 7.11 32.95
C GLU A 566 -23.79 6.78 34.02
N ASN A 567 -22.53 6.94 33.70
CA ASN A 567 -21.42 6.79 34.65
C ASN A 567 -21.46 7.83 35.78
N ALA A 568 -21.80 9.09 35.48
CA ALA A 568 -21.97 10.14 36.50
C ALA A 568 -23.16 9.85 37.42
N ARG A 569 -24.29 9.37 36.85
CA ARG A 569 -25.47 8.96 37.63
C ARG A 569 -25.15 7.78 38.53
N SER A 570 -24.54 6.74 38.03
CA SER A 570 -24.12 5.56 38.80
C SER A 570 -23.15 5.92 39.93
N LYS A 571 -22.17 6.81 39.66
CA LYS A 571 -21.28 7.33 40.72
C LYS A 571 -22.04 8.12 41.79
N GLY A 572 -23.00 8.98 41.39
CA GLY A 572 -23.84 9.74 42.32
C GLY A 572 -24.72 8.84 43.18
N GLU A 573 -25.36 7.81 42.60
CA GLU A 573 -26.17 6.84 43.33
C GLU A 573 -25.30 6.00 44.30
N ASN A 574 -24.12 5.60 43.93
CA ASN A 574 -23.21 4.86 44.81
C ASN A 574 -22.70 5.73 45.96
N GLU A 575 -22.44 7.00 45.73
CA GLU A 575 -22.00 7.93 46.77
C GLU A 575 -23.15 8.24 47.73
N ALA A 576 -24.39 8.45 47.23
CA ALA A 576 -25.59 8.62 48.07
C ALA A 576 -25.82 7.38 48.94
N ARG A 577 -25.70 6.17 48.39
CA ARG A 577 -25.80 4.91 49.17
C ARG A 577 -24.71 4.80 50.24
N ARG A 578 -23.50 5.28 49.98
CA ARG A 578 -22.42 5.30 50.94
C ARG A 578 -22.73 6.25 52.10
N ILE A 579 -23.22 7.44 51.81
CA ILE A 579 -23.58 8.46 52.83
C ILE A 579 -24.72 7.93 53.70
N VAL A 580 -25.77 7.35 53.10
CA VAL A 580 -26.90 6.77 53.85
C VAL A 580 -26.44 5.66 54.79
N ARG A 581 -25.54 4.78 54.30
CA ARG A 581 -24.99 3.66 55.09
C ARG A 581 -24.13 4.17 56.28
N GLN A 582 -23.33 5.21 56.06
CA GLN A 582 -22.57 5.86 57.14
C GLN A 582 -23.48 6.52 58.17
N ALA A 583 -24.54 7.19 57.74
CA ALA A 583 -25.52 7.81 58.63
C ALA A 583 -26.28 6.74 59.46
N GLN A 584 -26.68 5.60 58.87
CA GLN A 584 -27.27 4.47 59.58
C GLN A 584 -26.30 3.89 60.61
N GLN A 585 -25.04 3.68 60.32
CA GLN A 585 -24.06 3.20 61.32
C GLN A 585 -23.93 4.15 62.50
N GLN A 586 -23.87 5.46 62.25
CA GLN A 586 -23.79 6.46 63.33
C GLN A 586 -25.04 6.47 64.18
N VAL A 587 -26.24 6.30 63.60
CA VAL A 587 -27.47 6.15 64.33
C VAL A 587 -27.52 4.89 65.20
N ASP A 588 -27.03 3.75 64.65
CA ASP A 588 -26.96 2.50 65.38
C ASP A 588 -25.95 2.57 66.55
N GLU A 589 -24.81 3.26 66.36
CA GLU A 589 -23.85 3.55 67.46
C GLU A 589 -24.49 4.40 68.55
N ILE A 590 -25.25 5.46 68.19
CA ILE A 590 -25.96 6.32 69.13
C ILE A 590 -27.05 5.52 69.90
N PHE A 591 -27.77 4.61 69.25
CA PHE A 591 -28.79 3.76 69.93
C PHE A 591 -28.08 2.75 70.86
N ALA A 592 -26.92 2.18 70.48
CA ALA A 592 -26.17 1.29 71.35
C ALA A 592 -25.65 2.02 72.62
N GLU A 593 -25.15 3.26 72.48
CA GLU A 593 -24.78 4.10 73.63
C GLU A 593 -25.96 4.47 74.48
N LEU A 594 -27.10 4.78 73.90
CA LEU A 594 -28.33 5.04 74.64
C LEU A 594 -28.86 3.82 75.42
N ASP A 595 -28.74 2.63 74.80
CA ASP A 595 -29.11 1.38 75.47
C ASP A 595 -28.14 1.02 76.61
N GLU A 596 -26.88 1.29 76.46
CA GLU A 596 -25.90 1.11 77.52
C GLU A 596 -26.08 2.09 78.65
N LEU A 597 -26.48 3.35 78.39
CA LEU A 597 -26.88 4.38 79.36
C LEU A 597 -28.11 3.96 80.13
N ARG A 598 -29.11 3.42 79.38
CA ARG A 598 -30.35 2.94 79.98
C ARG A 598 -30.14 1.79 81.00
N ARG A 599 -29.18 0.90 80.63
CA ARG A 599 -28.74 -0.21 81.58
C ARG A 599 -28.01 0.35 82.80
N LYS A 600 -27.15 1.36 82.62
CA LYS A 600 -26.41 2.01 83.72
C LYS A 600 -27.35 2.85 84.63
N MET A 601 -28.43 3.43 84.08
CA MET A 601 -29.45 4.15 84.86
C MET A 601 -30.33 3.26 85.77
N GLN A 602 -30.49 1.96 85.40
CA GLN A 602 -31.19 0.99 86.22
C GLN A 602 -30.34 0.44 87.41
N GLN A 603 -29.10 0.76 87.51
CA GLN A 603 -28.16 0.19 88.50
C GLN A 603 -27.63 1.21 89.57
N GLN A 604 -27.68 2.50 89.41
CA GLN A 604 -27.46 3.52 90.51
C GLN A 604 -27.47 4.93 89.90
N ALA A 605 -28.04 5.88 90.61
CA ALA A 605 -28.15 7.29 90.21
C ALA A 605 -26.77 7.98 90.40
N ASP A 606 -26.01 8.19 89.38
CA ASP A 606 -24.84 9.04 89.44
C ASP A 606 -25.04 10.20 88.45
N PHE A 607 -25.26 11.41 88.92
CA PHE A 607 -25.50 12.63 88.14
C PHE A 607 -24.38 13.03 87.25
N GLN A 608 -23.17 12.57 87.50
CA GLN A 608 -21.96 12.90 86.75
C GLN A 608 -21.84 12.07 85.44
N ALA A 609 -22.23 10.78 85.51
CA ALA A 609 -22.30 9.88 84.32
C ALA A 609 -23.34 10.30 83.29
N ILE A 610 -24.46 10.92 83.78
CA ILE A 610 -25.52 11.44 82.89
C ILE A 610 -25.09 12.71 82.16
N ASN A 611 -24.22 13.50 82.73
CA ASN A 611 -23.69 14.70 82.07
C ASN A 611 -22.62 14.38 81.06
N ASP A 612 -21.74 13.43 81.36
CA ASP A 612 -20.73 12.95 80.44
C ASP A 612 -21.31 12.23 79.18
N ALA A 613 -22.40 11.50 79.44
CA ALA A 613 -23.11 10.84 78.30
C ALA A 613 -23.94 11.85 77.43
N LYS A 614 -24.53 12.92 78.05
CA LYS A 614 -25.06 14.01 77.20
C LYS A 614 -24.02 14.74 76.36
N VAL A 615 -22.82 14.89 76.91
CA VAL A 615 -21.73 15.50 76.18
C VAL A 615 -21.27 14.57 75.03
N SER A 616 -21.16 13.21 75.20
CA SER A 616 -20.79 12.24 74.19
C SER A 616 -21.85 12.18 73.04
N VAL A 617 -23.15 12.06 73.38
CA VAL A 617 -24.24 12.08 72.37
C VAL A 617 -24.21 13.39 71.58
N ARG A 618 -23.97 14.52 72.25
CA ARG A 618 -23.89 15.84 71.60
C ARG A 618 -22.66 15.94 70.68
N LYS A 619 -21.55 15.31 71.08
CA LYS A 619 -20.36 15.21 70.26
C LYS A 619 -20.56 14.35 69.01
N HIS A 620 -21.28 13.21 69.15
CA HIS A 620 -21.60 12.34 67.97
C HIS A 620 -22.66 13.00 67.05
N MET A 621 -23.67 13.73 67.62
CA MET A 621 -24.61 14.51 66.84
C MET A 621 -23.91 15.64 66.06
N ASN A 622 -22.95 16.34 66.66
CA ASN A 622 -22.21 17.36 65.94
C ASN A 622 -21.29 16.78 64.87
N ALA A 623 -20.63 15.62 65.10
CA ALA A 623 -19.83 14.91 64.10
C ALA A 623 -20.73 14.38 62.98
N ALA A 624 -21.94 13.88 63.25
CA ALA A 624 -22.90 13.49 62.23
C ALA A 624 -23.43 14.69 61.43
N GLN A 625 -23.59 15.83 62.06
CA GLN A 625 -24.01 17.07 61.43
C GLN A 625 -22.90 17.69 60.56
N GLU A 626 -21.63 17.59 60.96
CA GLU A 626 -20.48 17.96 60.16
C GLU A 626 -20.25 17.01 58.95
N ALA A 627 -20.51 15.71 59.13
CA ALA A 627 -20.42 14.73 58.02
C ALA A 627 -21.59 14.88 57.01
N LEU A 628 -22.74 15.40 57.43
CA LEU A 628 -23.92 15.73 56.62
C LEU A 628 -23.86 17.15 56.01
N HIS A 629 -22.99 18.02 56.48
CA HIS A 629 -22.71 19.28 55.81
C HIS A 629 -21.96 19.01 54.48
N LEU A 630 -22.74 18.61 53.48
CA LEU A 630 -22.47 18.98 52.09
C LEU A 630 -22.28 20.50 52.11
N ARG A 631 -21.05 20.94 51.83
CA ARG A 631 -20.75 22.32 51.53
C ARG A 631 -21.76 22.76 50.47
N GLU A 632 -22.76 23.53 50.84
CA GLU A 632 -23.41 24.44 49.93
C GLU A 632 -22.31 25.43 49.49
N GLU A 633 -21.69 25.17 48.36
CA GLU A 633 -20.99 26.21 47.63
C GLU A 633 -22.06 27.20 47.20
N THR A 634 -22.20 28.24 47.95
CA THR A 634 -22.87 29.47 47.49
C THR A 634 -21.99 29.98 46.36
N PRO A 635 -22.49 30.02 45.11
CA PRO A 635 -21.73 30.62 44.00
C PRO A 635 -21.52 32.09 44.37
N GLU A 636 -20.26 32.53 44.38
CA GLU A 636 -19.94 33.97 44.44
C GLU A 636 -20.69 34.67 43.30
N PRO A 637 -21.27 35.86 43.56
CA PRO A 637 -21.99 36.62 42.54
C PRO A 637 -21.03 37.00 41.42
N GLU A 638 -21.13 36.31 40.30
CA GLU A 638 -20.44 36.72 39.06
C GLU A 638 -20.99 38.10 38.64
N THR A 639 -20.19 39.11 38.66
CA THR A 639 -20.52 40.42 38.09
C THR A 639 -20.83 40.22 36.60
N PRO A 640 -21.98 40.69 36.11
CA PRO A 640 -22.37 40.50 34.72
C PRO A 640 -21.35 41.15 33.78
N SER A 641 -20.95 40.44 32.72
CA SER A 641 -19.93 40.85 31.75
C SER A 641 -20.27 42.11 30.95
N ARG A 642 -21.52 42.57 31.02
CA ARG A 642 -22.02 43.86 30.47
C ARG A 642 -23.24 44.38 31.25
N PRO A 643 -23.59 45.68 31.16
CA PRO A 643 -24.82 46.21 31.74
C PRO A 643 -26.06 45.49 31.17
N ILE A 644 -26.96 45.07 32.06
CA ILE A 644 -28.20 44.39 31.72
C ILE A 644 -29.18 45.44 31.17
N VAL A 645 -29.76 45.20 29.99
CA VAL A 645 -30.70 46.07 29.31
C VAL A 645 -32.08 45.40 29.16
N ALA A 646 -33.14 46.20 28.97
CA ALA A 646 -34.48 45.66 28.71
C ALA A 646 -34.45 44.78 27.43
N GLY A 647 -34.98 43.56 27.54
CA GLY A 647 -34.95 42.52 26.50
C GLY A 647 -33.96 41.39 26.73
N ASP A 648 -33.04 41.52 27.68
CA ASP A 648 -32.10 40.45 28.04
C ASP A 648 -32.81 39.31 28.78
N ARG A 649 -32.28 38.08 28.56
CA ARG A 649 -32.73 36.90 29.32
C ARG A 649 -31.79 36.67 30.49
N VAL A 650 -32.37 36.52 31.66
CA VAL A 650 -31.65 36.33 32.91
C VAL A 650 -32.19 35.11 33.67
N GLU A 651 -31.38 34.47 34.45
CA GLU A 651 -31.73 33.36 35.33
C GLU A 651 -31.61 33.82 36.77
N LEU A 652 -32.63 33.49 37.60
CA LEU A 652 -32.59 33.73 39.02
C LEU A 652 -32.00 32.51 39.74
N PRO A 653 -30.93 32.68 40.53
CA PRO A 653 -30.42 31.62 41.40
C PRO A 653 -31.51 31.22 42.43
N GLY A 654 -31.88 29.93 42.40
CA GLY A 654 -32.92 29.38 43.31
C GLY A 654 -34.26 29.03 42.65
N VAL A 655 -34.58 29.59 41.47
CA VAL A 655 -35.77 29.24 40.69
C VAL A 655 -35.30 28.99 39.26
N ARG A 656 -34.90 27.81 38.90
CA ARG A 656 -34.33 27.43 37.57
C ARG A 656 -35.21 27.78 36.35
N THR A 657 -35.70 29.03 36.32
CA THR A 657 -36.60 29.53 35.27
C THR A 657 -35.98 30.78 34.64
N ALA A 658 -35.79 30.77 33.35
CA ALA A 658 -35.30 31.94 32.61
C ALA A 658 -36.39 33.02 32.56
N ALA A 659 -36.04 34.25 32.94
CA ALA A 659 -36.91 35.42 32.87
C ALA A 659 -36.36 36.45 31.86
N THR A 660 -37.23 37.23 31.25
CA THR A 660 -36.86 38.32 30.36
C THR A 660 -36.95 39.65 31.10
N VAL A 661 -35.94 40.48 30.99
CA VAL A 661 -35.91 41.83 31.53
C VAL A 661 -36.86 42.71 30.74
N VAL A 662 -37.94 43.17 31.38
CA VAL A 662 -38.95 44.02 30.72
C VAL A 662 -38.57 45.49 30.84
N GLN A 663 -37.98 45.90 31.94
CA GLN A 663 -37.63 47.29 32.21
C GLN A 663 -36.51 47.38 33.25
N VAL A 664 -35.64 48.35 33.11
CA VAL A 664 -34.64 48.74 34.11
C VAL A 664 -35.12 50.05 34.71
N ASN A 665 -35.33 50.07 36.03
CA ASN A 665 -35.78 51.26 36.74
C ASN A 665 -34.64 52.24 37.01
N GLY A 666 -34.95 53.50 37.28
CA GLY A 666 -33.96 54.55 37.53
C GLY A 666 -33.11 54.35 38.81
N ASP A 667 -33.52 53.43 39.72
CA ASP A 667 -32.74 52.98 40.88
C ASP A 667 -31.86 51.76 40.64
N GLY A 668 -31.77 51.31 39.37
CA GLY A 668 -30.94 50.16 38.93
C GLY A 668 -31.61 48.80 39.15
N SER A 669 -32.86 48.70 39.64
CA SER A 669 -33.60 47.47 39.81
C SER A 669 -34.18 46.98 38.47
N LEU A 670 -34.20 45.67 38.26
CA LEU A 670 -34.68 45.03 37.03
C LEU A 670 -36.07 44.48 37.21
N VAL A 671 -37.00 44.83 36.34
CA VAL A 671 -38.33 44.21 36.27
C VAL A 671 -38.25 43.02 35.31
N LEU A 672 -38.43 41.81 35.82
CA LEU A 672 -38.33 40.54 35.14
C LEU A 672 -39.72 39.95 34.89
N GLN A 673 -39.89 39.31 33.76
CA GLN A 673 -41.07 38.54 33.42
C GLN A 673 -40.72 37.09 33.17
N ALA A 674 -41.22 36.19 34.03
CA ALA A 674 -41.14 34.75 33.90
C ALA A 674 -42.55 34.19 33.61
N GLY A 675 -42.86 33.90 32.37
CA GLY A 675 -44.19 33.48 31.94
C GLY A 675 -45.26 34.58 32.17
N LYS A 676 -46.25 34.33 33.05
CA LYS A 676 -47.30 35.29 33.42
C LYS A 676 -46.95 36.12 34.66
N MET A 677 -45.82 35.83 35.33
CA MET A 677 -45.49 36.56 36.60
C MET A 677 -44.48 37.66 36.34
N LYS A 678 -44.64 38.81 36.93
CA LYS A 678 -43.67 39.91 36.96
C LYS A 678 -43.06 39.98 38.36
N MET A 679 -41.71 40.07 38.41
CA MET A 679 -40.95 40.19 39.66
C MET A 679 -39.87 41.26 39.52
N THR A 680 -39.41 41.80 40.63
CA THR A 680 -38.32 42.77 40.65
C THR A 680 -37.08 42.16 41.30
N ALA A 681 -35.92 42.30 40.70
CA ALA A 681 -34.67 41.82 41.25
C ALA A 681 -33.54 42.87 41.06
N LYS A 682 -32.50 42.82 41.93
CA LYS A 682 -31.32 43.65 41.76
C LYS A 682 -30.35 43.02 40.74
N PRO A 683 -29.52 43.79 40.03
CA PRO A 683 -28.59 43.27 39.00
C PRO A 683 -27.64 42.17 39.53
N GLY A 684 -27.24 42.22 40.80
CA GLY A 684 -26.41 41.19 41.43
C GLY A 684 -27.13 39.91 41.86
N GLN A 685 -28.47 39.84 41.66
CA GLN A 685 -29.29 38.67 42.00
C GLN A 685 -29.73 37.86 40.79
N VAL A 686 -29.22 38.19 39.61
CA VAL A 686 -29.59 37.53 38.32
C VAL A 686 -28.34 37.24 37.51
N ARG A 687 -28.33 36.10 36.84
CA ARG A 687 -27.27 35.69 35.92
C ARG A 687 -27.72 35.95 34.49
N LEU A 688 -26.92 36.66 33.71
CA LEU A 688 -27.20 36.91 32.30
C LEU A 688 -27.04 35.60 31.49
N ILE A 689 -28.08 35.19 30.75
CA ILE A 689 -28.00 34.05 29.81
C ILE A 689 -27.66 34.66 28.45
N GLU A 690 -26.44 34.40 27.93
CA GLU A 690 -26.07 34.74 26.54
C GLU A 690 -26.89 33.88 25.56
N GLY A 691 -27.96 34.44 25.03
CA GLY A 691 -28.78 33.89 23.96
C GLY A 691 -28.88 34.86 22.81
N GLN A 692 -28.73 34.39 21.59
CA GLN A 692 -28.77 35.16 20.35
C GLN A 692 -30.05 36.03 20.29
N PRO A 693 -29.99 37.27 19.76
CA PRO A 693 -31.17 38.13 19.61
C PRO A 693 -32.17 37.56 18.60
N GLN A 694 -33.43 37.44 18.98
CA GLN A 694 -34.54 37.06 18.10
C GLN A 694 -34.81 38.15 17.04
N PRO A 695 -35.15 37.79 15.79
CA PRO A 695 -35.44 38.75 14.72
C PRO A 695 -36.79 39.42 14.93
N LYS A 696 -36.81 40.74 14.79
CA LYS A 696 -38.02 41.56 14.76
C LYS A 696 -38.91 41.21 13.56
N LYS A 697 -40.24 41.13 13.76
CA LYS A 697 -41.28 40.88 12.77
C LYS A 697 -41.20 41.86 11.58
N ARG A 698 -41.26 41.29 10.36
CA ARG A 698 -41.37 41.99 9.08
C ARG A 698 -42.63 42.87 8.98
N ALA A 699 -42.45 44.05 8.52
CA ALA A 699 -43.47 44.83 7.80
C ALA A 699 -43.17 44.75 6.30
N ALA A 700 -44.21 44.81 5.48
CA ALA A 700 -44.31 44.45 4.08
C ALA A 700 -43.41 45.20 3.11
N ALA A 701 -43.08 44.49 2.00
CA ALA A 701 -42.27 44.94 0.83
C ALA A 701 -42.77 46.12 0.05
N PRO A 702 -41.90 46.79 -0.70
CA PRO A 702 -42.10 46.76 -2.14
C PRO A 702 -40.81 46.55 -2.95
N LYS A 703 -41.04 46.27 -4.22
CA LYS A 703 -40.35 45.63 -5.32
C LYS A 703 -39.08 46.34 -5.89
N THR A 704 -38.23 45.49 -6.50
CA THR A 704 -37.39 45.63 -7.70
C THR A 704 -35.98 46.22 -7.57
N GLY A 705 -34.97 45.37 -8.05
CA GLY A 705 -33.71 45.73 -8.65
C GLY A 705 -32.47 45.31 -7.88
N PRO A 706 -31.30 45.20 -8.51
CA PRO A 706 -30.69 43.98 -8.99
C PRO A 706 -29.72 43.34 -7.95
N ALA A 707 -29.26 42.10 -8.26
CA ALA A 707 -28.50 41.11 -7.50
C ALA A 707 -27.48 41.57 -6.44
N PRO A 708 -27.43 40.91 -5.30
CA PRO A 708 -26.42 41.15 -4.27
C PRO A 708 -25.13 40.34 -4.54
N THR A 709 -24.03 41.04 -4.57
CA THR A 709 -22.70 40.53 -4.37
C THR A 709 -22.59 39.85 -2.99
N LEU A 710 -22.21 38.59 -3.01
CA LEU A 710 -21.90 37.81 -1.81
C LEU A 710 -20.60 38.35 -1.17
N HIS A 711 -20.73 39.08 -0.07
CA HIS A 711 -19.61 39.29 0.85
C HIS A 711 -19.46 38.07 1.75
N LEU A 712 -18.47 37.24 1.43
CA LEU A 712 -17.94 36.26 2.38
C LEU A 712 -17.09 37.00 3.41
N GLU A 713 -17.57 37.17 4.62
CA GLU A 713 -16.73 37.52 5.77
C GLU A 713 -15.78 36.35 6.07
N ARG A 714 -14.56 36.41 5.56
CA ARG A 714 -13.45 35.55 5.97
C ARG A 714 -12.97 36.07 7.33
N ARG A 715 -13.30 35.35 8.42
CA ARG A 715 -12.67 35.55 9.72
C ARG A 715 -11.24 34.97 9.62
N ALA A 716 -10.23 35.80 9.51
CA ALA A 716 -8.85 35.37 9.67
C ALA A 716 -8.59 35.12 11.18
N SER A 717 -7.93 34.02 11.51
CA SER A 717 -7.44 33.76 12.86
C SER A 717 -6.32 34.75 13.21
N SER A 718 -6.19 35.14 14.49
CA SER A 718 -5.07 35.93 14.97
C SER A 718 -3.74 35.15 15.06
N GLU A 719 -3.78 33.84 14.85
CA GLU A 719 -2.62 32.95 14.93
C GLU A 719 -2.54 32.04 13.70
N LEU A 720 -1.32 31.85 13.16
CA LEU A 720 -0.97 30.94 12.09
C LEU A 720 0.10 29.95 12.57
N ASP A 721 -0.19 28.67 12.51
CA ASP A 721 0.75 27.60 12.83
C ASP A 721 1.32 26.97 11.55
N ILE A 722 2.64 27.11 11.36
CA ILE A 722 3.38 26.58 10.20
C ILE A 722 4.41 25.50 10.60
N ARG A 723 4.28 24.93 11.76
CA ARG A 723 5.17 23.84 12.19
C ARG A 723 4.97 22.62 11.29
N GLY A 724 6.06 22.06 10.78
CA GLY A 724 6.05 20.90 9.89
C GLY A 724 5.93 21.21 8.40
N TYR A 725 5.81 22.49 8.01
CA TYR A 725 5.84 22.89 6.59
C TYR A 725 7.27 22.91 6.04
N GLU A 726 7.42 22.68 4.75
CA GLU A 726 8.66 22.96 4.04
C GLU A 726 8.84 24.47 3.80
N THR A 727 10.10 24.92 3.68
CA THR A 727 10.43 26.36 3.60
C THR A 727 9.74 27.07 2.44
N LEU A 728 9.61 26.41 1.30
CA LEU A 728 8.94 26.95 0.08
C LEU A 728 7.40 27.01 0.23
N GLU A 729 6.82 26.02 0.92
CA GLU A 729 5.37 26.00 1.18
C GLU A 729 4.98 27.05 2.22
N ALA A 730 5.81 27.24 3.25
CA ALA A 730 5.61 28.24 4.29
C ALA A 730 5.57 29.67 3.73
N GLU A 731 6.31 29.97 2.65
CA GLU A 731 6.31 31.28 1.98
C GLU A 731 4.92 31.65 1.48
N SER A 732 4.32 30.77 0.68
CA SER A 732 2.98 30.98 0.13
C SER A 732 1.88 31.08 1.19
N VAL A 733 1.98 30.25 2.25
CA VAL A 733 0.99 30.22 3.34
C VAL A 733 1.04 31.50 4.18
N VAL A 734 2.25 32.00 4.49
CA VAL A 734 2.43 33.24 5.27
C VAL A 734 1.99 34.46 4.49
N GLU A 735 2.29 34.58 3.18
CA GLU A 735 1.85 35.69 2.34
C GLU A 735 0.32 35.76 2.26
N ASN A 736 -0.34 34.64 1.95
CA ASN A 736 -1.80 34.56 1.89
C ASN A 736 -2.46 34.87 3.25
N TYR A 737 -1.84 34.47 4.35
CA TYR A 737 -2.33 34.76 5.70
C TYR A 737 -2.22 36.23 6.04
N LEU A 738 -1.11 36.90 5.71
CA LEU A 738 -0.92 38.34 5.94
C LEU A 738 -1.97 39.15 5.16
N ASP A 739 -2.26 38.79 3.92
CA ASP A 739 -3.30 39.43 3.12
C ASP A 739 -4.71 39.25 3.74
N ALA A 740 -5.00 38.01 4.21
CA ALA A 740 -6.27 37.74 4.90
C ALA A 740 -6.38 38.50 6.23
N ALA A 741 -5.29 38.60 6.98
CA ALA A 741 -5.24 39.31 8.27
C ALA A 741 -5.46 40.82 8.10
N VAL A 742 -4.88 41.42 7.05
CA VAL A 742 -5.11 42.85 6.69
C VAL A 742 -6.56 43.06 6.26
N MET A 743 -7.12 42.17 5.44
CA MET A 743 -8.53 42.23 5.06
C MET A 743 -9.50 42.10 6.22
N ALA A 744 -9.09 41.35 7.26
CA ALA A 744 -9.83 41.17 8.51
C ALA A 744 -9.58 42.32 9.52
N LYS A 745 -8.74 43.34 9.16
CA LYS A 745 -8.36 44.48 10.02
C LYS A 745 -7.76 44.08 11.35
N LEU A 746 -6.90 43.05 11.34
CA LEU A 746 -6.15 42.64 12.54
C LEU A 746 -4.93 43.56 12.70
N GLU A 747 -4.73 44.11 13.88
CA GLU A 747 -3.58 44.98 14.19
C GLU A 747 -2.33 44.17 14.49
N THR A 748 -2.50 42.99 15.09
CA THR A 748 -1.40 42.12 15.50
C THR A 748 -1.74 40.66 15.21
N VAL A 749 -0.78 39.91 14.67
CA VAL A 749 -0.90 38.50 14.36
C VAL A 749 0.33 37.73 14.83
N THR A 750 0.16 36.45 15.10
CA THR A 750 1.17 35.57 15.66
C THR A 750 1.46 34.43 14.69
N ILE A 751 2.75 34.21 14.32
CA ILE A 751 3.18 33.13 13.44
C ILE A 751 4.02 32.13 14.24
N ILE A 752 3.54 30.87 14.34
CA ILE A 752 4.18 29.80 15.11
C ILE A 752 4.99 28.92 14.15
N HIS A 753 6.31 29.02 14.20
CA HIS A 753 7.25 28.27 13.35
C HIS A 753 8.07 27.22 14.10
N GLY A 754 7.96 27.18 15.43
CA GLY A 754 8.67 26.21 16.27
C GLY A 754 10.12 26.56 16.57
N LYS A 755 10.73 25.84 17.53
CA LYS A 755 12.13 26.04 17.99
C LYS A 755 13.18 25.16 17.28
N GLY A 756 12.82 24.45 16.17
CA GLY A 756 13.69 23.51 15.44
C GLY A 756 14.99 24.14 14.90
N THR A 757 15.49 23.70 13.74
CA THR A 757 16.74 24.15 13.12
C THR A 757 16.81 25.65 12.82
N GLY A 758 15.68 26.36 12.92
CA GLY A 758 15.57 27.80 12.65
C GLY A 758 15.38 28.16 11.16
N ALA A 759 15.26 27.15 10.26
CA ALA A 759 15.07 27.39 8.84
C ALA A 759 13.74 28.13 8.56
N LEU A 760 12.62 27.65 9.12
CA LEU A 760 11.30 28.28 8.99
C LEU A 760 11.28 29.70 9.59
N ARG A 761 11.90 29.92 10.76
CA ARG A 761 12.02 31.24 11.36
C ARG A 761 12.75 32.21 10.43
N LYS A 762 13.86 31.76 9.81
CA LYS A 762 14.65 32.58 8.88
C LYS A 762 13.83 32.97 7.64
N ALA A 763 13.11 32.00 7.06
CA ALA A 763 12.21 32.23 5.92
C ALA A 763 11.08 33.20 6.27
N VAL A 764 10.38 33.01 7.39
CA VAL A 764 9.32 33.92 7.86
C VAL A 764 9.86 35.34 8.04
N HIS A 765 10.99 35.52 8.69
CA HIS A 765 11.59 36.86 8.88
C HIS A 765 11.99 37.51 7.56
N GLU A 766 12.38 36.73 6.55
CA GLU A 766 12.70 37.26 5.22
C GLU A 766 11.44 37.73 4.46
N ILE A 767 10.36 36.96 4.53
CA ILE A 767 9.05 37.32 3.98
C ILE A 767 8.52 38.60 4.67
N LEU A 768 8.54 38.67 5.99
CA LEU A 768 8.06 39.81 6.75
C LEU A 768 8.84 41.10 6.45
N ARG A 769 10.14 40.99 6.15
CA ARG A 769 10.96 42.18 5.72
C ARG A 769 10.59 42.67 4.35
N ARG A 770 10.16 41.79 3.44
CA ARG A 770 9.77 42.14 2.07
C ARG A 770 8.32 42.64 1.98
N SER A 771 7.48 42.29 2.93
CA SER A 771 6.07 42.59 2.94
C SER A 771 5.78 44.05 3.25
N LYS A 772 5.02 44.73 2.38
CA LYS A 772 4.62 46.14 2.53
C LYS A 772 3.54 46.37 3.59
N VAL A 773 2.83 45.31 3.99
CA VAL A 773 1.72 45.36 4.95
C VAL A 773 2.17 45.22 6.39
N VAL A 774 3.42 44.83 6.62
CA VAL A 774 4.00 44.67 7.94
C VAL A 774 4.59 46.00 8.42
N LYS A 775 4.22 46.42 9.61
CA LYS A 775 4.75 47.57 10.30
C LYS A 775 6.00 47.24 11.08
N SER A 776 5.93 46.19 11.92
CA SER A 776 7.05 45.69 12.69
C SER A 776 6.83 44.23 13.03
N PHE A 777 7.93 43.48 13.37
CA PHE A 777 7.83 42.13 13.90
C PHE A 777 8.94 41.88 14.94
N ARG A 778 8.63 41.01 15.89
CA ARG A 778 9.55 40.60 16.96
C ARG A 778 9.37 39.12 17.31
N LEU A 779 10.35 38.54 17.95
CA LEU A 779 10.18 37.21 18.55
C LEU A 779 9.24 37.29 19.76
N GLY A 780 8.54 36.19 20.04
CA GLY A 780 7.68 36.08 21.21
C GLY A 780 8.46 36.26 22.51
N ARG A 781 7.83 36.87 23.53
CA ARG A 781 8.35 37.03 24.89
C ARG A 781 8.05 35.75 25.71
N TYR A 782 8.56 35.73 26.94
CA TYR A 782 8.26 34.68 27.91
C TYR A 782 6.74 34.58 28.11
N GLY A 783 6.14 33.40 27.85
CA GLY A 783 4.71 33.18 27.84
C GLY A 783 4.05 33.30 26.46
N GLU A 784 4.68 33.91 25.42
CA GLU A 784 4.18 34.02 24.05
C GLU A 784 4.76 32.97 23.10
N GLY A 785 5.54 31.97 23.58
CA GLY A 785 6.20 30.93 22.78
C GLY A 785 7.69 31.20 22.44
N GLU A 786 8.25 32.30 22.93
CA GLU A 786 9.68 32.67 22.88
C GLU A 786 10.28 32.62 21.43
N ALA A 787 11.42 31.91 21.26
CA ALA A 787 12.13 31.77 19.98
C ALA A 787 11.38 30.90 18.94
N GLY A 788 10.25 30.27 19.31
CA GLY A 788 9.42 29.45 18.41
C GLY A 788 8.28 30.21 17.71
N VAL A 789 8.13 31.50 18.02
CA VAL A 789 7.01 32.33 17.58
C VAL A 789 7.51 33.69 17.14
N THR A 790 6.88 34.24 16.09
CA THR A 790 7.08 35.63 15.65
C THR A 790 5.77 36.40 15.73
N VAL A 791 5.74 37.47 16.49
CA VAL A 791 4.60 38.39 16.62
C VAL A 791 4.81 39.51 15.61
N VAL A 792 3.77 39.78 14.78
CA VAL A 792 3.80 40.72 13.65
C VAL A 792 2.77 41.81 13.88
N GLU A 793 3.19 43.08 13.81
CA GLU A 793 2.27 44.21 13.76
C GLU A 793 2.03 44.60 12.30
N LEU A 794 0.76 44.70 11.91
CA LEU A 794 0.31 45.08 10.59
C LEU A 794 0.08 46.59 10.54
N LYS A 795 0.14 47.20 9.32
CA LYS A 795 -0.09 48.62 9.10
C LYS A 795 -1.56 48.98 9.11
#